data_75de9cafaade1c284dcc8b311d128516
#
_entry.id   75de9cafaade1c284dcc8b311d128516
#
_cell.length_a   1.000
_cell.length_b   1.000
_cell.length_c   1.000
_cell.angle_alpha   90.00
_cell.angle_beta   90.00
_cell.angle_gamma   90.00
#
_symmetry.space_group_name_H-M   'P 1'
#
loop_
_entity.id
_entity.type
_entity.pdbx_description
1 polymer ?
#
loop_
_entity_poly.entity_id
_entity_poly.type
_entity_poly.pdbx_seq_one_letter_code
_entity_poly.pdbx_strand_id
1 'polypeptide(L)'
;MSTKVLIANRGEIACRVIATCRRLGIATVAVYSDADRNARHVRLADEAIHIGPAAARESYLRGDALLDAARATGAQAIHPGYGFLSENADFADACAAAGITFIGPPASAIRAMGDKSAAKALMAKAGVPLTPGYHGDQQAPDFLRTQADAIGYPVLIKASAGGGGKGMRKVERSEDFVDALASCQREAASAFGNDHVLVEKYVERPRHIEIQVFGDSHGDAVYLFERDCSVQRRHQKVLEEAPAPGMSAERRAAMGQAAVDAARAVGYVGAGTVEFIAGPDGDFYFMEMNTRLQVEHPVTEYITGTDLVEWQLRVASGQPLPLRQEQLAIHGHAIEARLYAEDADRGFLPSTGTLRRLRLPAPSAHVRVDTGVEEGDSITPYYDPMIAKLIVWDVDRDAALRRMSQALADCQVVGVTTNAGFLRRLVNTDSFAHARLDTALIEREQAALSAVGDTDDALWQLAAVAAVASTAGATTDARDPHSPWQAQDGWRLGASAPRVLPLQQGERRHTLKVWTQAGGWRVQCDDAAPMRVTGTADAQGLAVQLGERRWTLQLLRDGDQLYLFGADGQHRFTLHDPVGESDHAVADAGSLLAPMPGRIVATLVAAGTEVKRGTPLVVLEAMKMEHTLQAPADGTVKGYRAKAGDQVGDGAVLVDFDAA
;
A
#
# COMPACT_ATOMS: atom_id res chain seq x y z
N MET A 1 -19.69 26.42 10.55
CA MET A 1 -18.47 25.71 10.05
C MET A 1 -17.24 26.52 10.41
N SER A 2 -16.15 25.83 10.75
CA SER A 2 -14.85 26.46 10.93
C SER A 2 -14.41 27.13 9.62
N THR A 3 -13.74 28.28 9.70
CA THR A 3 -13.26 29.01 8.53
C THR A 3 -11.82 28.62 8.17
N LYS A 4 -11.09 28.04 9.12
CA LYS A 4 -9.70 27.56 8.92
C LYS A 4 -9.48 26.23 9.68
N VAL A 5 -8.90 25.24 9.00
CA VAL A 5 -8.63 23.89 9.54
C VAL A 5 -7.15 23.56 9.37
N LEU A 6 -6.50 23.15 10.46
CA LEU A 6 -5.18 22.54 10.40
C LEU A 6 -5.33 21.03 10.13
N ILE A 7 -4.53 20.52 9.20
CA ILE A 7 -4.51 19.11 8.84
C ILE A 7 -3.29 18.46 9.49
N ALA A 8 -3.53 17.73 10.59
CA ALA A 8 -2.49 17.07 11.39
C ALA A 8 -2.07 15.74 10.76
N ASN A 9 -1.76 15.77 9.48
CA ASN A 9 -1.36 14.60 8.70
C ASN A 9 -0.56 15.02 7.46
N ARG A 10 -0.17 14.03 6.64
CA ARG A 10 0.65 14.20 5.44
C ARG A 10 0.12 13.34 4.27
N GLY A 11 0.77 13.51 3.12
CA GLY A 11 0.58 12.62 1.99
C GLY A 11 -0.83 12.73 1.38
N GLU A 12 -1.36 11.57 0.95
CA GLU A 12 -2.62 11.55 0.18
C GLU A 12 -3.81 12.02 1.02
N ILE A 13 -3.89 11.63 2.31
CA ILE A 13 -5.02 12.01 3.16
C ILE A 13 -5.03 13.52 3.43
N ALA A 14 -3.88 14.14 3.59
CA ALA A 14 -3.82 15.60 3.72
C ALA A 14 -4.31 16.27 2.43
N CYS A 15 -3.88 15.81 1.25
CA CYS A 15 -4.38 16.29 -0.04
C CYS A 15 -5.90 16.09 -0.19
N ARG A 16 -6.41 14.93 0.27
CA ARG A 16 -7.83 14.59 0.25
C ARG A 16 -8.67 15.55 1.10
N VAL A 17 -8.22 15.84 2.31
CA VAL A 17 -8.90 16.80 3.21
C VAL A 17 -8.84 18.21 2.64
N ILE A 18 -7.67 18.66 2.13
CA ILE A 18 -7.49 19.96 1.49
C ILE A 18 -8.49 20.14 0.33
N ALA A 19 -8.69 19.10 -0.50
CA ALA A 19 -9.60 19.17 -1.64
C ALA A 19 -11.05 19.47 -1.21
N THR A 20 -11.55 18.80 -0.16
CA THR A 20 -12.88 19.07 0.38
C THR A 20 -12.97 20.44 1.06
N CYS A 21 -11.98 20.81 1.88
CA CYS A 21 -11.94 22.15 2.50
C CYS A 21 -11.99 23.25 1.44
N ARG A 22 -11.19 23.14 0.37
CA ARG A 22 -11.17 24.11 -0.74
C ARG A 22 -12.53 24.19 -1.44
N ARG A 23 -13.18 23.05 -1.71
CA ARG A 23 -14.54 23.01 -2.29
C ARG A 23 -15.57 23.72 -1.43
N LEU A 24 -15.39 23.67 -0.10
CA LEU A 24 -16.28 24.31 0.88
C LEU A 24 -15.88 25.76 1.23
N GLY A 25 -14.79 26.28 0.66
CA GLY A 25 -14.30 27.62 0.97
C GLY A 25 -13.66 27.75 2.35
N ILE A 26 -13.13 26.65 2.90
CA ILE A 26 -12.46 26.58 4.20
C ILE A 26 -10.95 26.68 3.97
N ALA A 27 -10.28 27.65 4.61
CA ALA A 27 -8.84 27.79 4.55
C ALA A 27 -8.12 26.62 5.25
N THR A 28 -6.97 26.22 4.74
CA THR A 28 -6.23 25.03 5.18
C THR A 28 -4.82 25.38 5.65
N VAL A 29 -4.40 24.74 6.74
CA VAL A 29 -3.02 24.78 7.23
C VAL A 29 -2.46 23.37 7.14
N ALA A 30 -1.42 23.17 6.33
CA ALA A 30 -0.64 21.95 6.33
C ALA A 30 0.45 22.00 7.39
N VAL A 31 0.81 20.86 7.93
CA VAL A 31 2.02 20.70 8.74
C VAL A 31 3.02 19.82 7.99
N TYR A 32 4.32 20.03 8.19
CA TYR A 32 5.33 19.24 7.51
C TYR A 32 6.61 19.06 8.32
N SER A 33 7.21 17.88 8.18
CA SER A 33 8.55 17.58 8.65
C SER A 33 9.61 18.00 7.63
N ASP A 34 10.89 17.90 8.00
CA ASP A 34 12.00 18.18 7.07
C ASP A 34 11.90 17.37 5.77
N ALA A 35 11.48 16.10 5.84
CA ALA A 35 11.32 15.25 4.68
C ALA A 35 10.18 15.67 3.74
N ASP A 36 9.18 16.36 4.26
CA ASP A 36 7.97 16.75 3.52
C ASP A 36 7.96 18.23 3.11
N ARG A 37 9.07 18.96 3.27
CA ARG A 37 9.15 20.42 3.00
C ARG A 37 8.57 20.82 1.64
N ASN A 38 8.78 20.00 0.63
CA ASN A 38 8.32 20.23 -0.73
C ASN A 38 7.16 19.27 -1.15
N ALA A 39 6.54 18.57 -0.20
CA ALA A 39 5.50 17.62 -0.50
C ALA A 39 4.24 18.28 -1.09
N ARG A 40 3.48 17.50 -1.86
CA ARG A 40 2.28 17.97 -2.55
C ARG A 40 1.27 18.64 -1.63
N HIS A 41 0.99 18.06 -0.45
CA HIS A 41 0.03 18.64 0.51
C HIS A 41 0.46 20.00 1.04
N VAL A 42 1.77 20.25 1.17
CA VAL A 42 2.33 21.56 1.57
C VAL A 42 2.08 22.60 0.50
N ARG A 43 2.28 22.24 -0.78
CA ARG A 43 2.01 23.14 -1.92
C ARG A 43 0.53 23.41 -2.14
N LEU A 44 -0.34 22.48 -1.76
CA LEU A 44 -1.80 22.61 -1.95
C LEU A 44 -2.49 23.42 -0.86
N ALA A 45 -1.97 23.46 0.36
CA ALA A 45 -2.58 24.18 1.46
C ALA A 45 -2.40 25.72 1.31
N ASP A 46 -3.27 26.48 1.98
CA ASP A 46 -3.19 27.95 1.98
C ASP A 46 -2.03 28.44 2.85
N GLU A 47 -1.74 27.74 3.95
CA GLU A 47 -0.61 27.98 4.85
C GLU A 47 0.09 26.67 5.18
N ALA A 48 1.37 26.73 5.56
CA ALA A 48 2.12 25.54 5.96
C ALA A 48 3.10 25.85 7.10
N ILE A 49 3.17 24.96 8.11
CA ILE A 49 4.02 25.11 9.28
C ILE A 49 4.96 23.92 9.41
N HIS A 50 6.24 24.21 9.55
CA HIS A 50 7.27 23.22 9.87
C HIS A 50 7.15 22.75 11.32
N ILE A 51 7.12 21.44 11.55
CA ILE A 51 6.87 20.83 12.87
C ILE A 51 8.02 19.97 13.40
N GLY A 52 9.14 19.87 12.69
CA GLY A 52 10.33 19.17 13.18
C GLY A 52 11.02 18.26 12.16
N PRO A 53 11.96 17.43 12.63
CA PRO A 53 12.73 16.50 11.81
C PRO A 53 11.87 15.45 11.08
N ALA A 54 12.51 14.66 10.19
CA ALA A 54 11.84 13.65 9.36
C ALA A 54 11.17 12.52 10.16
N ALA A 55 11.74 12.14 11.32
CA ALA A 55 11.17 11.07 12.13
C ALA A 55 9.79 11.47 12.68
N ALA A 56 8.79 10.60 12.52
CA ALA A 56 7.41 10.88 12.93
C ALA A 56 7.29 11.21 14.43
N ARG A 57 8.10 10.58 15.28
CA ARG A 57 8.13 10.84 16.73
C ARG A 57 8.57 12.25 17.09
N GLU A 58 9.36 12.87 16.21
CA GLU A 58 9.91 14.23 16.39
C GLU A 58 9.12 15.29 15.63
N SER A 59 8.06 14.90 14.92
CA SER A 59 7.22 15.77 14.08
C SER A 59 5.73 15.45 14.21
N TYR A 60 5.17 14.59 13.37
CA TYR A 60 3.73 14.30 13.26
C TYR A 60 3.10 13.68 14.51
N LEU A 61 3.89 13.08 15.41
CA LEU A 61 3.42 12.53 16.69
C LEU A 61 3.59 13.52 17.86
N ARG A 62 4.02 14.74 17.59
CA ARG A 62 4.15 15.81 18.57
C ARG A 62 2.87 16.64 18.65
N GLY A 63 1.94 16.22 19.52
CA GLY A 63 0.67 16.92 19.73
C GLY A 63 0.85 18.38 20.16
N ASP A 64 1.89 18.68 20.96
CA ASP A 64 2.26 20.04 21.38
C ASP A 64 2.61 20.93 20.17
N ALA A 65 3.45 20.46 19.25
CA ALA A 65 3.83 21.20 18.05
C ALA A 65 2.63 21.45 17.12
N LEU A 66 1.71 20.49 17.03
CA LEU A 66 0.48 20.64 16.23
C LEU A 66 -0.47 21.69 16.83
N LEU A 67 -0.63 21.71 18.16
CA LEU A 67 -1.43 22.71 18.86
C LEU A 67 -0.82 24.12 18.74
N ASP A 68 0.50 24.24 18.83
CA ASP A 68 1.21 25.51 18.64
C ASP A 68 1.06 26.02 17.21
N ALA A 69 1.15 25.13 16.21
CA ALA A 69 0.90 25.48 14.82
C ALA A 69 -0.56 25.96 14.61
N ALA A 70 -1.54 25.31 15.24
CA ALA A 70 -2.94 25.72 15.15
C ALA A 70 -3.18 27.10 15.79
N ARG A 71 -2.58 27.37 16.96
CA ARG A 71 -2.65 28.68 17.62
C ARG A 71 -1.98 29.78 16.79
N ALA A 72 -0.78 29.50 16.27
CA ALA A 72 -0.01 30.46 15.49
C ALA A 72 -0.73 30.88 14.20
N THR A 73 -1.49 29.98 13.59
CA THR A 73 -2.23 30.24 12.34
C THR A 73 -3.68 30.66 12.56
N GLY A 74 -4.17 30.58 13.79
CA GLY A 74 -5.57 30.83 14.11
C GLY A 74 -6.53 29.76 13.56
N ALA A 75 -6.06 28.53 13.37
CA ALA A 75 -6.90 27.42 12.98
C ALA A 75 -7.89 27.08 14.11
N GLN A 76 -9.16 26.94 13.77
CA GLN A 76 -10.25 26.71 14.74
C GLN A 76 -10.50 25.23 14.98
N ALA A 77 -10.04 24.37 14.06
CA ALA A 77 -10.21 22.93 14.13
C ALA A 77 -8.97 22.22 13.58
N ILE A 78 -8.79 21.00 14.05
CA ILE A 78 -7.73 20.07 13.58
C ILE A 78 -8.38 18.85 12.99
N HIS A 79 -8.03 18.52 11.72
CA HIS A 79 -8.39 17.26 11.09
C HIS A 79 -7.21 16.31 11.18
N PRO A 80 -7.33 15.17 11.91
CA PRO A 80 -6.21 14.26 12.13
C PRO A 80 -5.95 13.30 10.95
N GLY A 81 -6.85 13.22 9.98
CA GLY A 81 -6.81 12.19 8.93
C GLY A 81 -6.96 10.78 9.48
N TYR A 82 -6.03 9.89 9.13
CA TYR A 82 -5.88 8.55 9.70
C TYR A 82 -4.41 8.28 10.06
N GLY A 83 -4.16 7.31 10.96
CA GLY A 83 -2.83 7.07 11.52
C GLY A 83 -2.37 8.22 12.42
N PHE A 84 -1.09 8.30 12.74
CA PHE A 84 -0.49 9.27 13.66
C PHE A 84 -1.32 9.48 14.94
N LEU A 85 -1.88 10.68 15.14
CA LEU A 85 -2.66 11.03 16.33
C LEU A 85 -4.20 10.91 16.15
N SER A 86 -4.66 10.33 15.05
CA SER A 86 -6.11 10.24 14.76
C SER A 86 -6.90 9.41 15.78
N GLU A 87 -6.26 8.43 16.43
CA GLU A 87 -6.84 7.57 17.46
C GLU A 87 -6.18 7.81 18.83
N ASN A 88 -5.63 9.03 19.05
CA ASN A 88 -5.01 9.40 20.31
C ASN A 88 -5.97 10.24 21.16
N ALA A 89 -6.49 9.62 22.23
CA ALA A 89 -7.46 10.25 23.12
C ALA A 89 -6.88 11.46 23.87
N ASP A 90 -5.60 11.40 24.27
CA ASP A 90 -4.95 12.49 24.99
C ASP A 90 -4.77 13.71 24.10
N PHE A 91 -4.51 13.50 22.80
CA PHE A 91 -4.46 14.58 21.83
C PHE A 91 -5.84 15.21 21.59
N ALA A 92 -6.90 14.40 21.53
CA ALA A 92 -8.28 14.90 21.43
C ALA A 92 -8.65 15.76 22.65
N ASP A 93 -8.30 15.31 23.86
CA ASP A 93 -8.49 16.09 25.10
C ASP A 93 -7.66 17.40 25.10
N ALA A 94 -6.41 17.33 24.63
CA ALA A 94 -5.54 18.51 24.53
C ALA A 94 -6.09 19.55 23.54
N CYS A 95 -6.68 19.12 22.42
CA CYS A 95 -7.40 20.00 21.51
C CYS A 95 -8.57 20.69 22.19
N ALA A 96 -9.41 19.92 22.89
CA ALA A 96 -10.56 20.46 23.63
C ALA A 96 -10.13 21.47 24.72
N ALA A 97 -9.09 21.14 25.48
CA ALA A 97 -8.51 22.04 26.49
C ALA A 97 -7.93 23.33 25.89
N ALA A 98 -7.46 23.27 24.65
CA ALA A 98 -6.97 24.44 23.91
C ALA A 98 -8.08 25.25 23.23
N GLY A 99 -9.36 24.83 23.31
CA GLY A 99 -10.48 25.46 22.61
C GLY A 99 -10.45 25.25 21.09
N ILE A 100 -9.76 24.20 20.62
CA ILE A 100 -9.63 23.82 19.21
C ILE A 100 -10.48 22.58 18.97
N THR A 101 -11.36 22.62 17.96
CA THR A 101 -12.22 21.47 17.64
C THR A 101 -11.40 20.33 17.03
N PHE A 102 -11.39 19.17 17.68
CA PHE A 102 -10.87 17.94 17.08
C PHE A 102 -11.93 17.37 16.12
N ILE A 103 -11.59 17.25 14.82
CA ILE A 103 -12.51 16.70 13.82
C ILE A 103 -12.40 15.16 13.83
N GLY A 104 -13.14 14.57 14.75
CA GLY A 104 -13.13 13.13 15.05
C GLY A 104 -14.02 12.83 16.25
N PRO A 105 -13.97 11.59 16.76
CA PRO A 105 -14.76 11.18 17.91
C PRO A 105 -14.26 11.82 19.20
N PRO A 106 -15.11 11.84 20.25
CA PRO A 106 -14.69 12.29 21.58
C PRO A 106 -13.64 11.34 22.17
N ALA A 107 -12.75 11.87 23.00
CA ALA A 107 -11.67 11.11 23.63
C ALA A 107 -12.19 9.89 24.42
N SER A 108 -13.38 9.97 25.00
CA SER A 108 -14.04 8.86 25.70
C SER A 108 -14.32 7.67 24.79
N ALA A 109 -14.77 7.91 23.55
CA ALA A 109 -15.03 6.87 22.56
C ALA A 109 -13.72 6.24 22.06
N ILE A 110 -12.69 7.06 21.85
CA ILE A 110 -11.34 6.56 21.48
C ILE A 110 -10.80 5.64 22.58
N ARG A 111 -10.86 6.04 23.85
CA ARG A 111 -10.41 5.21 24.98
C ARG A 111 -11.21 3.93 25.13
N ALA A 112 -12.54 4.00 24.96
CA ALA A 112 -13.42 2.84 25.09
C ALA A 112 -13.12 1.76 24.03
N MET A 113 -12.66 2.16 22.84
CA MET A 113 -12.33 1.25 21.74
C MET A 113 -10.85 0.88 21.66
N GLY A 114 -9.98 1.56 22.40
CA GLY A 114 -8.54 1.37 22.37
C GLY A 114 -8.04 0.06 23.00
N ASP A 115 -8.80 -0.53 23.93
CA ASP A 115 -8.54 -1.85 24.50
C ASP A 115 -9.55 -2.88 24.00
N LYS A 116 -9.08 -3.94 23.36
CA LYS A 116 -9.94 -4.95 22.72
C LYS A 116 -10.81 -5.72 23.71
N SER A 117 -10.31 -6.01 24.90
CA SER A 117 -11.08 -6.72 25.93
C SER A 117 -12.20 -5.85 26.49
N ALA A 118 -11.89 -4.60 26.82
CA ALA A 118 -12.88 -3.63 27.28
C ALA A 118 -13.92 -3.32 26.20
N ALA A 119 -13.48 -3.13 24.94
CA ALA A 119 -14.38 -2.92 23.82
C ALA A 119 -15.34 -4.09 23.63
N LYS A 120 -14.85 -5.35 23.66
CA LYS A 120 -15.70 -6.54 23.54
C LYS A 120 -16.69 -6.67 24.70
N ALA A 121 -16.27 -6.41 25.92
CA ALA A 121 -17.18 -6.41 27.07
C ALA A 121 -18.31 -5.37 26.92
N LEU A 122 -18.00 -4.20 26.34
CA LEU A 122 -18.98 -3.16 26.04
C LEU A 122 -19.92 -3.58 24.90
N MET A 123 -19.36 -4.15 23.83
CA MET A 123 -20.14 -4.63 22.68
C MET A 123 -21.08 -5.79 23.06
N ALA A 124 -20.66 -6.69 23.94
CA ALA A 124 -21.53 -7.73 24.49
C ALA A 124 -22.77 -7.15 25.17
N LYS A 125 -22.59 -6.08 25.97
CA LYS A 125 -23.70 -5.37 26.64
C LYS A 125 -24.62 -4.66 25.63
N ALA A 126 -24.07 -4.20 24.51
CA ALA A 126 -24.82 -3.57 23.44
C ALA A 126 -25.52 -4.58 22.52
N GLY A 127 -25.35 -5.90 22.73
CA GLY A 127 -25.96 -6.94 21.90
C GLY A 127 -25.27 -7.16 20.54
N VAL A 128 -24.07 -6.61 20.34
CA VAL A 128 -23.28 -6.80 19.13
C VAL A 128 -22.70 -8.21 19.11
N PRO A 129 -22.84 -8.99 18.01
CA PRO A 129 -22.31 -10.35 17.93
C PRO A 129 -20.79 -10.39 18.13
N LEU A 130 -20.32 -11.23 19.06
CA LEU A 130 -18.91 -11.45 19.34
C LEU A 130 -18.49 -12.86 18.93
N THR A 131 -17.23 -13.00 18.50
CA THR A 131 -16.61 -14.32 18.33
C THR A 131 -16.69 -15.08 19.65
N PRO A 132 -17.17 -16.34 19.67
CA PRO A 132 -17.14 -17.17 20.86
C PRO A 132 -15.74 -17.18 21.45
N GLY A 133 -15.59 -16.79 22.71
CA GLY A 133 -14.26 -16.62 23.27
C GLY A 133 -14.26 -16.15 24.72
N TYR A 134 -13.03 -15.98 25.24
CA TYR A 134 -12.75 -15.42 26.55
C TYR A 134 -11.94 -14.12 26.44
N HIS A 135 -12.43 -13.07 27.08
CA HIS A 135 -11.80 -11.74 27.09
C HIS A 135 -11.82 -11.08 28.48
N GLY A 136 -11.84 -11.91 29.54
CA GLY A 136 -11.83 -11.46 30.94
C GLY A 136 -10.42 -11.31 31.53
N ASP A 137 -10.36 -10.85 32.78
CA ASP A 137 -9.13 -10.43 33.46
C ASP A 137 -8.26 -11.60 33.96
N GLN A 138 -8.81 -12.83 34.06
CA GLN A 138 -8.05 -13.98 34.56
C GLN A 138 -7.11 -14.52 33.46
N GLN A 139 -5.79 -14.38 33.69
CA GLN A 139 -4.75 -14.67 32.71
C GLN A 139 -3.90 -15.91 33.04
N ALA A 140 -4.29 -16.71 34.07
CA ALA A 140 -3.57 -17.92 34.43
C ALA A 140 -3.56 -18.94 33.27
N PRO A 141 -2.41 -19.50 32.86
CA PRO A 141 -2.29 -20.37 31.67
C PRO A 141 -3.24 -21.56 31.67
N ASP A 142 -3.39 -22.26 32.80
CA ASP A 142 -4.29 -23.41 32.92
C ASP A 142 -5.77 -23.01 32.80
N PHE A 143 -6.12 -21.84 33.30
CA PHE A 143 -7.46 -21.30 33.15
C PHE A 143 -7.76 -20.95 31.70
N LEU A 144 -6.86 -20.22 31.03
CA LEU A 144 -7.01 -19.85 29.60
C LEU A 144 -7.08 -21.10 28.72
N ARG A 145 -6.28 -22.15 29.01
CA ARG A 145 -6.39 -23.43 28.30
C ARG A 145 -7.77 -24.07 28.50
N THR A 146 -8.30 -24.07 29.71
CA THR A 146 -9.65 -24.59 29.98
C THR A 146 -10.72 -23.80 29.20
N GLN A 147 -10.56 -22.48 29.07
CA GLN A 147 -11.46 -21.67 28.22
C GLN A 147 -11.32 -22.05 26.75
N ALA A 148 -10.10 -22.24 26.26
CA ALA A 148 -9.85 -22.67 24.87
C ALA A 148 -10.46 -24.05 24.60
N ASP A 149 -10.33 -25.00 25.53
CA ASP A 149 -10.93 -26.33 25.44
C ASP A 149 -12.46 -26.26 25.37
N ALA A 150 -13.07 -25.35 26.12
CA ALA A 150 -14.53 -25.11 26.11
C ALA A 150 -15.01 -24.44 24.82
N ILE A 151 -14.21 -23.53 24.24
CA ILE A 151 -14.50 -22.89 22.94
C ILE A 151 -14.38 -23.91 21.80
N GLY A 152 -13.46 -24.87 21.92
CA GLY A 152 -13.14 -25.87 20.91
C GLY A 152 -12.16 -25.35 19.84
N TYR A 153 -11.16 -26.18 19.55
CA TYR A 153 -10.10 -25.83 18.58
C TYR A 153 -10.59 -25.88 17.12
N PRO A 154 -9.94 -25.16 16.19
CA PRO A 154 -8.83 -24.24 16.44
C PRO A 154 -9.28 -22.96 17.16
N VAL A 155 -8.39 -22.40 17.99
CA VAL A 155 -8.57 -21.12 18.65
C VAL A 155 -7.47 -20.13 18.25
N LEU A 156 -7.74 -18.84 18.46
CA LEU A 156 -6.79 -17.75 18.22
C LEU A 156 -6.52 -17.03 19.52
N ILE A 157 -5.25 -17.00 19.96
CA ILE A 157 -4.78 -16.18 21.07
C ILE A 157 -4.39 -14.82 20.50
N LYS A 158 -4.86 -13.73 21.08
CA LYS A 158 -4.58 -12.35 20.64
C LYS A 158 -4.15 -11.48 21.80
N ALA A 159 -3.18 -10.59 21.59
CA ALA A 159 -2.89 -9.50 22.53
C ALA A 159 -4.12 -8.57 22.66
N SER A 160 -4.46 -8.18 23.90
CA SER A 160 -5.55 -7.23 24.16
C SER A 160 -5.21 -5.82 23.67
N ALA A 161 -3.97 -5.38 23.87
CA ALA A 161 -3.45 -4.12 23.36
C ALA A 161 -2.82 -4.29 21.97
N GLY A 162 -2.88 -3.23 21.15
CA GLY A 162 -2.21 -3.16 19.85
C GLY A 162 -3.05 -3.65 18.67
N GLY A 163 -2.42 -3.67 17.47
CA GLY A 163 -3.05 -3.99 16.20
C GLY A 163 -2.05 -4.50 15.15
N GLY A 164 -2.50 -4.61 13.89
CA GLY A 164 -1.62 -5.02 12.77
C GLY A 164 -1.18 -6.48 12.80
N GLY A 165 -1.92 -7.37 13.51
CA GLY A 165 -1.63 -8.81 13.54
C GLY A 165 -0.47 -9.23 14.43
N LYS A 166 0.20 -8.31 15.14
CA LYS A 166 1.25 -8.65 16.13
C LYS A 166 0.61 -9.23 17.39
N GLY A 167 1.28 -10.19 18.02
CA GLY A 167 0.76 -10.86 19.22
C GLY A 167 -0.47 -11.73 18.93
N MET A 168 -0.49 -12.45 17.81
CA MET A 168 -1.54 -13.40 17.47
C MET A 168 -0.95 -14.80 17.22
N ARG A 169 -1.61 -15.84 17.77
CA ARG A 169 -1.20 -17.24 17.58
C ARG A 169 -2.43 -18.11 17.38
N LYS A 170 -2.50 -18.77 16.22
CA LYS A 170 -3.46 -19.86 15.98
C LYS A 170 -2.99 -21.11 16.70
N VAL A 171 -3.90 -21.78 17.40
CA VAL A 171 -3.65 -23.02 18.12
C VAL A 171 -4.63 -24.08 17.63
N GLU A 172 -4.11 -25.18 17.13
CA GLU A 172 -4.92 -26.27 16.55
C GLU A 172 -5.35 -27.31 17.61
N ARG A 173 -4.58 -27.45 18.69
CA ARG A 173 -4.78 -28.51 19.69
C ARG A 173 -4.43 -28.01 21.10
N SER A 174 -5.10 -28.58 22.11
CA SER A 174 -4.92 -28.22 23.52
C SER A 174 -3.47 -28.35 24.01
N GLU A 175 -2.74 -29.34 23.51
CA GLU A 175 -1.34 -29.60 23.88
C GLU A 175 -0.38 -28.48 23.47
N ASP A 176 -0.68 -27.75 22.38
CA ASP A 176 0.15 -26.66 21.86
C ASP A 176 -0.18 -25.30 22.51
N PHE A 177 -1.26 -25.24 23.33
CA PHE A 177 -1.82 -23.98 23.81
C PHE A 177 -0.87 -23.18 24.70
N VAL A 178 -0.22 -23.83 25.68
CA VAL A 178 0.61 -23.14 26.69
C VAL A 178 1.84 -22.51 26.05
N ASP A 179 2.50 -23.19 25.13
CA ASP A 179 3.67 -22.69 24.42
C ASP A 179 3.32 -21.50 23.50
N ALA A 180 2.18 -21.62 22.79
CA ALA A 180 1.65 -20.55 21.97
C ALA A 180 1.26 -19.32 22.80
N LEU A 181 0.64 -19.52 23.97
CA LEU A 181 0.29 -18.47 24.92
C LEU A 181 1.53 -17.72 25.39
N ALA A 182 2.53 -18.45 25.87
CA ALA A 182 3.79 -17.84 26.35
C ALA A 182 4.51 -17.04 25.23
N SER A 183 4.46 -17.54 24.00
CA SER A 183 5.01 -16.83 22.84
C SER A 183 4.24 -15.55 22.55
N CYS A 184 2.90 -15.61 22.56
CA CYS A 184 2.01 -14.47 22.32
C CYS A 184 2.21 -13.38 23.40
N GLN A 185 2.25 -13.75 24.67
CA GLN A 185 2.44 -12.85 25.80
C GLN A 185 3.81 -12.13 25.75
N ARG A 186 4.90 -12.84 25.44
CA ARG A 186 6.22 -12.22 25.27
C ARG A 186 6.24 -11.18 24.17
N GLU A 187 5.63 -11.50 23.02
CA GLU A 187 5.53 -10.55 21.91
C GLU A 187 4.66 -9.33 22.28
N ALA A 188 3.53 -9.56 22.94
CA ALA A 188 2.62 -8.51 23.39
C ALA A 188 3.30 -7.57 24.40
N ALA A 189 4.00 -8.11 25.40
CA ALA A 189 4.75 -7.33 26.37
C ALA A 189 5.84 -6.48 25.70
N SER A 190 6.58 -7.06 24.76
CA SER A 190 7.66 -6.36 24.03
C SER A 190 7.13 -5.26 23.11
N ALA A 191 6.05 -5.53 22.36
CA ALA A 191 5.55 -4.61 21.35
C ALA A 191 4.62 -3.51 21.91
N PHE A 192 3.85 -3.83 22.96
CA PHE A 192 2.77 -2.98 23.47
C PHE A 192 2.87 -2.65 24.95
N GLY A 193 3.86 -3.22 25.69
CA GLY A 193 4.01 -3.03 27.12
C GLY A 193 2.91 -3.70 27.97
N ASN A 194 2.11 -4.59 27.39
CA ASN A 194 1.02 -5.28 28.05
C ASN A 194 0.95 -6.73 27.55
N ASP A 195 0.96 -7.70 28.45
CA ASP A 195 0.94 -9.14 28.17
C ASP A 195 -0.47 -9.76 28.25
N HIS A 196 -1.49 -8.96 28.54
CA HIS A 196 -2.87 -9.42 28.59
C HIS A 196 -3.36 -9.92 27.23
N VAL A 197 -3.96 -11.13 27.21
CA VAL A 197 -4.45 -11.75 25.98
C VAL A 197 -5.94 -12.10 26.08
N LEU A 198 -6.55 -12.28 24.93
CA LEU A 198 -7.88 -12.87 24.76
C LEU A 198 -7.77 -14.14 23.92
N VAL A 199 -8.72 -15.06 24.09
CA VAL A 199 -8.79 -16.35 23.37
C VAL A 199 -10.11 -16.43 22.66
N GLU A 200 -10.11 -16.69 21.35
CA GLU A 200 -11.32 -16.72 20.53
C GLU A 200 -11.36 -17.95 19.62
N LYS A 201 -12.56 -18.36 19.24
CA LYS A 201 -12.73 -19.33 18.16
C LYS A 201 -12.07 -18.82 16.89
N TYR A 202 -11.26 -19.66 16.26
CA TYR A 202 -10.71 -19.35 14.94
C TYR A 202 -11.77 -19.60 13.86
N VAL A 203 -12.10 -18.56 13.10
CA VAL A 203 -13.02 -18.65 11.96
C VAL A 203 -12.22 -19.08 10.73
N GLU A 204 -12.61 -20.16 10.10
CA GLU A 204 -11.94 -20.68 8.91
C GLU A 204 -12.40 -19.94 7.65
N ARG A 205 -11.45 -19.61 6.77
CA ARG A 205 -11.67 -18.85 5.53
C ARG A 205 -12.60 -17.64 5.72
N PRO A 206 -12.26 -16.76 6.65
CA PRO A 206 -13.12 -15.64 6.98
C PRO A 206 -13.06 -14.57 5.90
N ARG A 207 -14.17 -13.86 5.72
CA ARG A 207 -14.18 -12.56 5.05
C ARG A 207 -13.99 -11.45 6.09
N HIS A 208 -13.26 -10.41 5.73
CA HIS A 208 -13.17 -9.18 6.49
C HIS A 208 -14.17 -8.18 5.92
N ILE A 209 -15.28 -8.03 6.58
CA ILE A 209 -16.36 -7.10 6.21
C ILE A 209 -16.38 -5.97 7.22
N GLU A 210 -16.47 -4.76 6.75
CA GLU A 210 -16.52 -3.60 7.62
C GLU A 210 -17.69 -2.69 7.26
N ILE A 211 -18.26 -2.05 8.27
CA ILE A 211 -19.40 -1.14 8.13
C ILE A 211 -18.95 0.29 8.42
N GLN A 212 -19.14 1.18 7.45
CA GLN A 212 -18.97 2.60 7.67
C GLN A 212 -20.09 3.13 8.56
N VAL A 213 -19.76 3.67 9.71
CA VAL A 213 -20.72 4.37 10.58
C VAL A 213 -20.42 5.86 10.60
N PHE A 214 -21.46 6.64 10.86
CA PHE A 214 -21.32 8.07 11.09
C PHE A 214 -22.30 8.49 12.19
N GLY A 215 -21.78 9.17 13.22
CA GLY A 215 -22.58 9.72 14.31
C GLY A 215 -22.47 11.23 14.39
N ASP A 216 -23.49 11.89 14.96
CA ASP A 216 -23.45 13.32 15.28
C ASP A 216 -23.52 13.60 16.78
N SER A 217 -23.37 14.88 17.15
CA SER A 217 -23.44 15.32 18.53
C SER A 217 -24.87 15.38 19.09
N HIS A 218 -25.89 15.11 18.28
CA HIS A 218 -27.31 15.10 18.65
C HIS A 218 -27.81 13.72 19.07
N GLY A 219 -26.96 12.67 18.89
CA GLY A 219 -27.26 11.28 19.23
C GLY A 219 -27.75 10.45 18.04
N ASP A 220 -27.81 11.03 16.84
CA ASP A 220 -28.13 10.31 15.63
C ASP A 220 -26.90 9.57 15.09
N ALA A 221 -27.12 8.36 14.58
CA ALA A 221 -26.10 7.54 13.95
C ALA A 221 -26.69 6.76 12.78
N VAL A 222 -25.94 6.70 11.68
CA VAL A 222 -26.29 5.94 10.47
C VAL A 222 -25.14 5.04 10.04
N TYR A 223 -25.44 4.02 9.24
CA TYR A 223 -24.43 3.25 8.53
C TYR A 223 -24.49 3.52 7.02
N LEU A 224 -23.31 3.64 6.40
CA LEU A 224 -23.15 3.91 4.97
C LEU A 224 -22.70 2.63 4.22
N PHE A 225 -23.34 1.53 4.58
CA PHE A 225 -23.12 0.21 4.03
C PHE A 225 -21.75 -0.40 4.31
N GLU A 226 -21.53 -1.56 3.71
CA GLU A 226 -20.36 -2.38 3.93
C GLU A 226 -19.31 -2.22 2.83
N ARG A 227 -18.07 -2.53 3.23
CA ARG A 227 -16.93 -2.80 2.35
C ARG A 227 -16.41 -4.21 2.59
N ASP A 228 -15.92 -4.85 1.55
CA ASP A 228 -15.13 -6.07 1.66
C ASP A 228 -13.65 -5.71 1.61
N CYS A 229 -12.92 -6.05 2.67
CA CYS A 229 -11.49 -5.84 2.82
C CYS A 229 -10.73 -7.15 3.03
N SER A 230 -11.28 -8.25 2.50
CA SER A 230 -10.71 -9.59 2.68
C SER A 230 -9.37 -9.77 1.98
N VAL A 231 -9.14 -9.03 0.89
CA VAL A 231 -7.91 -9.14 0.12
C VAL A 231 -6.78 -8.37 0.80
N GLN A 232 -6.01 -9.09 1.58
CA GLN A 232 -4.94 -8.51 2.40
C GLN A 232 -3.68 -9.38 2.39
N ARG A 233 -2.55 -8.75 2.64
CA ARG A 233 -1.25 -9.38 2.79
C ARG A 233 -0.71 -9.11 4.19
N ARG A 234 -0.45 -10.15 4.99
CA ARG A 234 0.03 -10.00 6.37
C ARG A 234 -0.77 -8.94 7.15
N HIS A 235 -2.11 -9.01 7.05
CA HIS A 235 -3.07 -8.07 7.65
C HIS A 235 -3.06 -6.64 7.08
N GLN A 236 -2.34 -6.38 6.00
CA GLN A 236 -2.40 -5.12 5.27
C GLN A 236 -3.39 -5.26 4.11
N LYS A 237 -4.44 -4.46 4.10
CA LYS A 237 -5.43 -4.38 3.02
C LYS A 237 -4.74 -3.94 1.73
N VAL A 238 -5.10 -4.55 0.60
CA VAL A 238 -4.47 -4.33 -0.72
C VAL A 238 -5.50 -3.94 -1.76
N LEU A 239 -6.66 -4.60 -1.73
CA LEU A 239 -7.84 -4.31 -2.53
C LEU A 239 -9.05 -4.27 -1.61
N GLU A 240 -9.89 -3.27 -1.81
CA GLU A 240 -11.15 -3.08 -1.11
C GLU A 240 -12.27 -2.84 -2.11
N GLU A 241 -13.46 -3.33 -1.83
CA GLU A 241 -14.62 -3.12 -2.68
C GLU A 241 -15.90 -2.84 -1.90
N ALA A 242 -16.78 -2.07 -2.50
CA ALA A 242 -18.11 -1.76 -1.97
C ALA A 242 -19.16 -1.76 -3.11
N PRO A 243 -20.34 -2.36 -2.86
CA PRO A 243 -20.71 -3.17 -1.71
C PRO A 243 -19.98 -4.52 -1.68
N ALA A 244 -19.97 -5.23 -0.55
CA ALA A 244 -19.38 -6.56 -0.47
C ALA A 244 -20.12 -7.55 -1.36
N PRO A 245 -19.43 -8.31 -2.22
CA PRO A 245 -20.09 -9.26 -3.13
C PRO A 245 -20.87 -10.33 -2.36
N GLY A 246 -22.06 -10.69 -2.88
CA GLY A 246 -22.90 -11.74 -2.29
C GLY A 246 -23.54 -11.37 -0.96
N MET A 247 -23.54 -10.10 -0.56
CA MET A 247 -24.21 -9.62 0.66
C MET A 247 -25.73 -9.52 0.44
N SER A 248 -26.52 -10.28 1.22
CA SER A 248 -27.97 -10.15 1.17
C SER A 248 -28.45 -8.86 1.86
N ALA A 249 -29.65 -8.40 1.52
CA ALA A 249 -30.25 -7.21 2.13
C ALA A 249 -30.44 -7.37 3.64
N GLU A 250 -30.86 -8.57 4.07
CA GLU A 250 -31.10 -8.91 5.48
C GLU A 250 -29.79 -8.88 6.28
N ARG A 251 -28.73 -9.52 5.73
CA ARG A 251 -27.41 -9.55 6.37
C ARG A 251 -26.80 -8.16 6.44
N ARG A 252 -26.91 -7.37 5.37
CA ARG A 252 -26.48 -5.96 5.34
C ARG A 252 -27.18 -5.13 6.41
N ALA A 253 -28.50 -5.28 6.55
CA ALA A 253 -29.27 -4.59 7.56
C ALA A 253 -28.87 -5.01 8.99
N ALA A 254 -28.67 -6.32 9.23
CA ALA A 254 -28.26 -6.85 10.53
C ALA A 254 -26.85 -6.33 10.94
N MET A 255 -25.88 -6.38 10.02
CA MET A 255 -24.53 -5.87 10.25
C MET A 255 -24.53 -4.36 10.43
N GLY A 256 -25.30 -3.64 9.61
CA GLY A 256 -25.45 -2.18 9.70
C GLY A 256 -26.03 -1.76 11.05
N GLN A 257 -27.08 -2.45 11.52
CA GLN A 257 -27.67 -2.17 12.83
C GLN A 257 -26.69 -2.47 13.97
N ALA A 258 -25.99 -3.62 13.93
CA ALA A 258 -24.97 -3.96 14.91
C ALA A 258 -23.85 -2.90 14.99
N ALA A 259 -23.46 -2.34 13.84
CA ALA A 259 -22.46 -1.27 13.79
C ALA A 259 -22.98 0.06 14.36
N VAL A 260 -24.24 0.41 14.09
CA VAL A 260 -24.89 1.60 14.71
C VAL A 260 -25.03 1.43 16.22
N ASP A 261 -25.40 0.24 16.69
CA ASP A 261 -25.51 -0.05 18.12
C ASP A 261 -24.14 0.02 18.82
N ALA A 262 -23.10 -0.46 18.17
CA ALA A 262 -21.71 -0.29 18.62
C ALA A 262 -21.33 1.19 18.76
N ALA A 263 -21.61 2.00 17.74
CA ALA A 263 -21.32 3.43 17.75
C ALA A 263 -22.09 4.18 18.85
N ARG A 264 -23.38 3.87 19.00
CA ARG A 264 -24.22 4.47 20.05
C ARG A 264 -23.77 4.11 21.47
N ALA A 265 -23.32 2.86 21.67
CA ALA A 265 -22.84 2.39 22.98
C ALA A 265 -21.66 3.20 23.53
N VAL A 266 -20.88 3.84 22.66
CA VAL A 266 -19.72 4.68 23.04
C VAL A 266 -19.96 6.17 22.83
N GLY A 267 -21.17 6.59 22.44
CA GLY A 267 -21.47 7.99 22.14
C GLY A 267 -20.60 8.52 20.98
N TYR A 268 -20.46 7.73 19.92
CA TYR A 268 -19.56 8.01 18.81
C TYR A 268 -20.02 9.21 17.99
N VAL A 269 -19.07 10.09 17.63
CA VAL A 269 -19.30 11.25 16.78
C VAL A 269 -18.26 11.26 15.65
N GLY A 270 -18.70 11.59 14.45
CA GLY A 270 -17.84 11.60 13.26
C GLY A 270 -17.84 10.27 12.50
N ALA A 271 -16.88 10.14 11.58
CA ALA A 271 -16.67 8.94 10.76
C ALA A 271 -15.98 7.84 11.59
N GLY A 272 -16.53 6.64 11.60
CA GLY A 272 -15.93 5.46 12.20
C GLY A 272 -16.24 4.23 11.38
N THR A 273 -15.51 3.16 11.65
CA THR A 273 -15.71 1.88 10.94
C THR A 273 -15.73 0.74 11.95
N VAL A 274 -16.77 -0.08 11.86
CA VAL A 274 -16.89 -1.30 12.67
C VAL A 274 -16.50 -2.49 11.80
N GLU A 275 -15.43 -3.17 12.19
CA GLU A 275 -14.88 -4.32 11.48
C GLU A 275 -15.47 -5.62 12.02
N PHE A 276 -15.88 -6.49 11.10
CA PHE A 276 -16.43 -7.80 11.39
C PHE A 276 -15.65 -8.90 10.67
N ILE A 277 -15.47 -10.01 11.36
CA ILE A 277 -15.10 -11.26 10.72
C ILE A 277 -16.37 -12.02 10.36
N ALA A 278 -16.50 -12.41 9.09
CA ALA A 278 -17.69 -13.05 8.56
C ALA A 278 -17.36 -14.47 8.08
N GLY A 279 -18.05 -15.47 8.63
CA GLY A 279 -17.93 -16.87 8.24
C GLY A 279 -18.64 -17.17 6.91
N PRO A 280 -18.34 -18.33 6.29
CA PRO A 280 -19.01 -18.78 5.07
C PRO A 280 -20.49 -19.08 5.30
N ASP A 281 -20.87 -19.46 6.53
CA ASP A 281 -22.24 -19.85 6.92
C ASP A 281 -23.17 -18.64 7.13
N GLY A 282 -22.67 -17.44 6.97
CA GLY A 282 -23.45 -16.22 7.13
C GLY A 282 -23.30 -15.54 8.49
N ASP A 283 -22.67 -16.19 9.46
CA ASP A 283 -22.36 -15.60 10.74
C ASP A 283 -21.35 -14.47 10.62
N PHE A 284 -21.47 -13.46 11.47
CA PHE A 284 -20.53 -12.36 11.56
C PHE A 284 -20.30 -11.98 13.02
N TYR A 285 -19.07 -11.55 13.32
CA TYR A 285 -18.64 -11.27 14.66
C TYR A 285 -17.80 -9.99 14.68
N PHE A 286 -18.01 -9.14 15.67
CA PHE A 286 -17.25 -7.92 15.91
C PHE A 286 -15.78 -8.24 16.15
N MET A 287 -14.92 -7.53 15.44
CA MET A 287 -13.47 -7.57 15.62
C MET A 287 -12.97 -6.37 16.41
N GLU A 288 -13.17 -5.20 15.85
CA GLU A 288 -12.75 -3.92 16.42
C GLU A 288 -13.52 -2.76 15.79
N MET A 289 -13.43 -1.59 16.40
CA MET A 289 -13.93 -0.35 15.81
C MET A 289 -12.75 0.61 15.60
N ASN A 290 -12.53 1.01 14.35
CA ASN A 290 -11.59 2.06 14.03
C ASN A 290 -12.25 3.41 14.25
N THR A 291 -11.70 4.17 15.20
CA THR A 291 -12.26 5.45 15.66
C THR A 291 -11.76 6.64 14.84
N ARG A 292 -11.74 6.48 13.54
CA ARG A 292 -11.22 7.45 12.55
C ARG A 292 -11.82 7.21 11.17
N LEU A 293 -11.56 8.14 10.26
CA LEU A 293 -11.77 7.91 8.84
C LEU A 293 -10.85 6.77 8.35
N GLN A 294 -11.38 5.85 7.57
CA GLN A 294 -10.60 4.75 6.97
C GLN A 294 -9.90 5.18 5.68
N VAL A 295 -8.82 4.47 5.33
CA VAL A 295 -8.09 4.68 4.07
C VAL A 295 -9.03 4.46 2.89
N GLU A 296 -9.81 3.38 2.93
CA GLU A 296 -10.72 2.88 1.91
C GLU A 296 -12.10 3.54 1.89
N HIS A 297 -12.28 4.68 2.59
CA HIS A 297 -13.53 5.44 2.55
C HIS A 297 -14.01 5.83 1.13
N PRO A 298 -13.15 6.01 0.12
CA PRO A 298 -13.58 6.43 -1.21
C PRO A 298 -14.53 5.44 -1.89
N VAL A 299 -14.44 4.13 -1.64
CA VAL A 299 -15.39 3.17 -2.25
C VAL A 299 -16.80 3.36 -1.69
N THR A 300 -16.93 3.71 -0.41
CA THR A 300 -18.22 4.09 0.20
C THR A 300 -18.74 5.40 -0.39
N GLU A 301 -17.88 6.39 -0.55
CA GLU A 301 -18.27 7.67 -1.17
C GLU A 301 -18.84 7.48 -2.58
N TYR A 302 -18.21 6.60 -3.38
CA TYR A 302 -18.67 6.32 -4.73
C TYR A 302 -20.06 5.66 -4.78
N ILE A 303 -20.27 4.63 -3.95
CA ILE A 303 -21.55 3.91 -3.99
C ILE A 303 -22.70 4.68 -3.34
N THR A 304 -22.40 5.67 -2.49
CA THR A 304 -23.43 6.46 -1.77
C THR A 304 -23.60 7.88 -2.31
N GLY A 305 -22.67 8.35 -3.14
CA GLY A 305 -22.65 9.73 -3.61
C GLY A 305 -22.38 10.76 -2.51
N THR A 306 -21.70 10.36 -1.42
CA THR A 306 -21.39 11.24 -0.27
C THR A 306 -19.92 11.67 -0.28
N ASP A 307 -19.60 12.74 0.46
CA ASP A 307 -18.22 13.13 0.81
C ASP A 307 -18.09 13.04 2.33
N LEU A 308 -17.39 12.01 2.83
CA LEU A 308 -17.28 11.74 4.26
C LEU A 308 -16.43 12.79 4.99
N VAL A 309 -15.48 13.43 4.32
CA VAL A 309 -14.71 14.54 4.89
C VAL A 309 -15.61 15.77 5.05
N GLU A 310 -16.49 16.05 4.09
CA GLU A 310 -17.50 17.11 4.27
C GLU A 310 -18.41 16.81 5.47
N TRP A 311 -18.85 15.55 5.61
CA TRP A 311 -19.67 15.15 6.76
C TRP A 311 -18.93 15.35 8.08
N GLN A 312 -17.63 15.00 8.14
CA GLN A 312 -16.81 15.24 9.32
C GLN A 312 -16.73 16.72 9.68
N LEU A 313 -16.52 17.60 8.70
CA LEU A 313 -16.46 19.04 8.90
C LEU A 313 -17.81 19.63 9.39
N ARG A 314 -18.92 19.14 8.84
CA ARG A 314 -20.28 19.58 9.23
C ARG A 314 -20.60 19.15 10.65
N VAL A 315 -20.40 17.88 10.97
CA VAL A 315 -20.69 17.31 12.30
C VAL A 315 -19.78 17.92 13.37
N ALA A 316 -18.49 18.09 13.09
CA ALA A 316 -17.57 18.77 14.01
C ALA A 316 -17.93 20.25 14.26
N SER A 317 -18.74 20.84 13.38
CA SER A 317 -19.30 22.19 13.55
C SER A 317 -20.67 22.19 14.27
N GLY A 318 -21.09 21.05 14.84
CA GLY A 318 -22.35 20.91 15.56
C GLY A 318 -23.60 20.77 14.67
N GLN A 319 -23.42 20.53 13.36
CA GLN A 319 -24.55 20.27 12.46
C GLN A 319 -25.03 18.83 12.60
N PRO A 320 -26.33 18.55 12.41
CA PRO A 320 -26.84 17.19 12.34
C PRO A 320 -26.31 16.46 11.11
N LEU A 321 -26.47 15.13 11.08
CA LEU A 321 -26.15 14.29 9.92
C LEU A 321 -26.84 14.82 8.66
N PRO A 322 -26.12 14.93 7.53
CA PRO A 322 -26.70 15.45 6.28
C PRO A 322 -27.82 14.59 5.70
N LEU A 323 -27.80 13.27 5.96
CA LEU A 323 -28.80 12.31 5.48
C LEU A 323 -29.21 11.36 6.60
N ARG A 324 -30.48 10.96 6.61
CA ARG A 324 -31.00 9.90 7.46
C ARG A 324 -30.81 8.54 6.77
N GLN A 325 -30.92 7.43 7.55
CA GLN A 325 -30.68 6.08 7.04
C GLN A 325 -31.51 5.75 5.80
N GLU A 326 -32.77 6.14 5.77
CA GLU A 326 -33.70 5.84 4.68
C GLU A 326 -33.39 6.60 3.38
N GLN A 327 -32.54 7.61 3.44
CA GLN A 327 -32.11 8.43 2.29
C GLN A 327 -30.82 7.90 1.68
N LEU A 328 -30.13 6.97 2.37
CA LEU A 328 -28.92 6.36 1.88
C LEU A 328 -29.25 5.18 0.97
N ALA A 329 -28.61 5.11 -0.18
CA ALA A 329 -28.79 4.05 -1.17
C ALA A 329 -27.47 3.66 -1.80
N ILE A 330 -27.37 2.41 -2.24
CA ILE A 330 -26.22 1.89 -2.99
C ILE A 330 -26.44 2.11 -4.47
N HIS A 331 -25.44 2.66 -5.16
CA HIS A 331 -25.42 2.85 -6.60
C HIS A 331 -24.15 2.25 -7.20
N GLY A 332 -24.29 1.23 -8.04
CA GLY A 332 -23.18 0.59 -8.73
C GLY A 332 -22.22 -0.16 -7.80
N HIS A 333 -20.97 -0.24 -8.20
CA HIS A 333 -19.91 -0.97 -7.49
C HIS A 333 -18.59 -0.22 -7.62
N ALA A 334 -17.87 -0.08 -6.51
CA ALA A 334 -16.57 0.57 -6.47
C ALA A 334 -15.48 -0.39 -5.98
N ILE A 335 -14.28 -0.26 -6.54
CA ILE A 335 -13.09 -1.03 -6.13
C ILE A 335 -11.96 -0.02 -5.91
N GLU A 336 -11.23 -0.16 -4.80
CA GLU A 336 -10.01 0.58 -4.50
C GLU A 336 -8.81 -0.37 -4.55
N ALA A 337 -7.71 0.10 -5.12
CA ALA A 337 -6.42 -0.56 -5.10
C ALA A 337 -5.37 0.38 -4.50
N ARG A 338 -4.59 -0.12 -3.55
CA ARG A 338 -3.50 0.64 -2.93
C ARG A 338 -2.21 0.44 -3.70
N LEU A 339 -1.78 1.48 -4.41
CA LEU A 339 -0.52 1.48 -5.14
C LEU A 339 0.62 1.84 -4.19
N TYR A 340 1.49 0.87 -3.92
CA TYR A 340 2.65 1.00 -3.04
C TYR A 340 3.96 0.97 -3.82
N ALA A 341 4.97 1.70 -3.33
CA ALA A 341 6.35 1.55 -3.75
C ALA A 341 6.96 0.31 -3.07
N GLU A 342 6.63 -0.87 -3.60
CA GLU A 342 7.03 -2.18 -3.07
C GLU A 342 7.34 -3.15 -4.22
N ASP A 343 8.33 -4.01 -4.01
CA ASP A 343 8.68 -5.08 -4.95
C ASP A 343 7.96 -6.38 -4.57
N ALA A 344 6.84 -6.65 -5.26
CA ALA A 344 6.01 -7.81 -5.01
C ALA A 344 6.74 -9.15 -5.30
N ASP A 345 7.67 -9.15 -6.26
CA ASP A 345 8.41 -10.35 -6.67
C ASP A 345 9.56 -10.66 -5.70
N ARG A 346 9.94 -9.69 -4.85
CA ARG A 346 10.96 -9.82 -3.80
C ARG A 346 10.35 -9.74 -2.39
N GLY A 347 9.21 -10.36 -2.19
CA GLY A 347 8.56 -10.42 -0.87
C GLY A 347 8.00 -9.08 -0.37
N PHE A 348 7.67 -8.18 -1.31
CA PHE A 348 7.14 -6.84 -1.04
C PHE A 348 8.11 -5.94 -0.28
N LEU A 349 9.38 -6.02 -0.63
CA LEU A 349 10.37 -5.10 -0.10
C LEU A 349 10.01 -3.66 -0.50
N PRO A 350 9.98 -2.71 0.44
CA PRO A 350 9.78 -1.30 0.11
C PRO A 350 10.85 -0.78 -0.85
N SER A 351 10.43 0.04 -1.80
CA SER A 351 11.31 0.69 -2.77
C SER A 351 11.35 2.19 -2.49
N THR A 352 12.54 2.74 -2.30
CA THR A 352 12.76 4.18 -2.13
C THR A 352 13.42 4.77 -3.37
N GLY A 353 13.22 6.06 -3.61
CA GLY A 353 13.81 6.73 -4.76
C GLY A 353 13.00 7.93 -5.21
N THR A 354 13.46 8.59 -6.26
CA THR A 354 12.77 9.72 -6.88
C THR A 354 11.87 9.23 -7.99
N LEU A 355 10.61 9.66 -8.00
CA LEU A 355 9.63 9.37 -9.04
C LEU A 355 10.00 10.12 -10.33
N ARG A 356 10.83 9.50 -11.17
CA ARG A 356 11.27 10.10 -12.45
C ARG A 356 10.15 10.18 -13.47
N ARG A 357 9.18 9.30 -13.35
CA ARG A 357 7.90 9.36 -14.05
C ARG A 357 6.80 8.91 -13.12
N LEU A 358 5.76 9.72 -13.03
CA LEU A 358 4.52 9.36 -12.36
C LEU A 358 3.35 9.82 -13.21
N ARG A 359 2.79 8.91 -13.99
CA ARG A 359 1.53 9.12 -14.71
C ARG A 359 0.51 8.12 -14.21
N LEU A 360 -0.54 8.62 -13.62
CA LEU A 360 -1.66 7.85 -13.13
C LEU A 360 -2.85 8.05 -14.09
N PRO A 361 -3.85 7.15 -14.09
CA PRO A 361 -5.02 7.30 -14.94
C PRO A 361 -5.67 8.67 -14.78
N ALA A 362 -6.17 9.22 -15.87
CA ALA A 362 -6.86 10.49 -15.84
C ALA A 362 -8.16 10.39 -15.01
N PRO A 363 -8.42 11.30 -14.07
CA PRO A 363 -9.67 11.33 -13.32
C PRO A 363 -10.89 11.48 -14.24
N SER A 364 -11.97 10.78 -13.90
CA SER A 364 -13.24 10.82 -14.61
C SER A 364 -14.39 10.57 -13.64
N ALA A 365 -15.63 10.49 -14.13
CA ALA A 365 -16.77 10.05 -13.31
C ALA A 365 -16.59 8.61 -12.76
N HIS A 366 -15.75 7.81 -13.41
CA HIS A 366 -15.53 6.39 -13.10
C HIS A 366 -14.16 6.06 -12.51
N VAL A 367 -13.23 7.01 -12.53
CA VAL A 367 -11.86 6.82 -12.06
C VAL A 367 -11.46 8.00 -11.18
N ARG A 368 -11.05 7.71 -9.97
CA ARG A 368 -10.49 8.67 -9.01
C ARG A 368 -9.10 8.21 -8.58
N VAL A 369 -8.22 9.15 -8.41
CA VAL A 369 -6.86 8.92 -7.90
C VAL A 369 -6.60 9.84 -6.72
N ASP A 370 -6.44 9.26 -5.55
CA ASP A 370 -6.02 9.98 -4.35
C ASP A 370 -4.51 9.74 -4.16
N THR A 371 -3.72 10.79 -4.31
CA THR A 371 -2.26 10.71 -4.22
C THR A 371 -1.67 11.89 -3.45
N GLY A 372 -0.61 11.62 -2.70
CA GLY A 372 0.17 12.61 -1.96
C GLY A 372 1.48 13.01 -2.62
N VAL A 373 1.78 12.45 -3.80
CA VAL A 373 3.05 12.65 -4.52
C VAL A 373 2.82 13.04 -5.98
N GLU A 374 3.83 13.64 -6.59
CA GLU A 374 3.88 14.05 -7.99
C GLU A 374 5.19 13.57 -8.64
N GLU A 375 5.27 13.66 -9.96
CA GLU A 375 6.51 13.41 -10.68
C GLU A 375 7.62 14.34 -10.17
N GLY A 376 8.78 13.79 -9.83
CA GLY A 376 9.90 14.49 -9.20
C GLY A 376 9.94 14.39 -7.67
N ASP A 377 8.86 14.00 -7.01
CA ASP A 377 8.87 13.76 -5.56
C ASP A 377 9.67 12.48 -5.22
N SER A 378 10.10 12.36 -3.95
CA SER A 378 10.86 11.21 -3.48
C SER A 378 10.05 10.36 -2.49
N ILE A 379 10.10 9.05 -2.69
CA ILE A 379 9.63 8.07 -1.70
C ILE A 379 10.76 7.83 -0.71
N THR A 380 10.50 8.16 0.56
CA THR A 380 11.50 8.11 1.64
C THR A 380 11.25 6.94 2.60
N PRO A 381 12.26 6.48 3.35
CA PRO A 381 12.08 5.39 4.31
C PRO A 381 11.36 5.80 5.61
N TYR A 382 11.02 7.07 5.79
CA TYR A 382 10.45 7.59 7.04
C TYR A 382 8.96 7.32 7.21
N TYR A 383 8.22 7.14 6.10
CA TYR A 383 6.77 7.07 6.09
C TYR A 383 6.28 5.88 5.28
N ASP A 384 4.96 5.69 5.28
CA ASP A 384 4.29 4.65 4.50
C ASP A 384 4.60 4.82 3.00
N PRO A 385 4.97 3.75 2.27
CA PRO A 385 5.37 3.81 0.87
C PRO A 385 4.18 3.92 -0.11
N MET A 386 2.98 4.23 0.35
CA MET A 386 1.79 4.38 -0.51
C MET A 386 1.95 5.59 -1.45
N ILE A 387 1.96 5.32 -2.75
CA ILE A 387 2.04 6.34 -3.82
C ILE A 387 0.66 6.94 -4.06
N ALA A 388 -0.34 6.08 -4.21
CA ALA A 388 -1.70 6.47 -4.52
C ALA A 388 -2.71 5.40 -4.12
N LYS A 389 -3.96 5.83 -3.98
CA LYS A 389 -5.13 4.97 -4.06
C LYS A 389 -5.76 5.15 -5.43
N LEU A 390 -5.99 4.06 -6.11
CA LEU A 390 -6.67 4.03 -7.39
C LEU A 390 -8.07 3.50 -7.15
N ILE A 391 -9.08 4.33 -7.36
CA ILE A 391 -10.47 3.99 -7.09
C ILE A 391 -11.24 4.03 -8.41
N VAL A 392 -11.98 2.96 -8.70
CA VAL A 392 -12.85 2.89 -9.85
C VAL A 392 -14.28 2.61 -9.41
N TRP A 393 -15.23 3.10 -10.21
CA TRP A 393 -16.63 2.85 -10.02
C TRP A 393 -17.30 2.53 -11.35
N ASP A 394 -18.25 1.59 -11.34
CA ASP A 394 -19.12 1.35 -12.49
C ASP A 394 -20.50 0.83 -12.04
N VAL A 395 -21.39 0.60 -13.00
CA VAL A 395 -22.78 0.20 -12.75
C VAL A 395 -22.90 -1.18 -12.07
N ASP A 396 -21.91 -2.04 -12.28
CA ASP A 396 -21.81 -3.37 -11.68
C ASP A 396 -20.34 -3.76 -11.40
N ARG A 397 -20.16 -4.87 -10.68
CA ARG A 397 -18.84 -5.36 -10.29
C ARG A 397 -17.96 -5.77 -11.48
N ASP A 398 -18.54 -6.43 -12.48
CA ASP A 398 -17.78 -6.90 -13.64
C ASP A 398 -17.25 -5.73 -14.48
N ALA A 399 -18.04 -4.68 -14.63
CA ALA A 399 -17.60 -3.45 -15.27
C ALA A 399 -16.51 -2.74 -14.45
N ALA A 400 -16.66 -2.66 -13.11
CA ALA A 400 -15.65 -2.10 -12.23
C ALA A 400 -14.34 -2.88 -12.28
N LEU A 401 -14.38 -4.23 -12.33
CA LEU A 401 -13.20 -5.08 -12.48
C LEU A 401 -12.43 -4.80 -13.77
N ARG A 402 -13.13 -4.75 -14.90
CA ARG A 402 -12.50 -4.42 -16.20
C ARG A 402 -11.84 -3.04 -16.14
N ARG A 403 -12.51 -2.07 -15.52
CA ARG A 403 -11.99 -0.71 -15.35
C ARG A 403 -10.77 -0.68 -14.45
N MET A 404 -10.77 -1.42 -13.33
CA MET A 404 -9.60 -1.50 -12.44
C MET A 404 -8.40 -2.13 -13.14
N SER A 405 -8.60 -3.23 -13.87
CA SER A 405 -7.53 -3.87 -14.65
C SER A 405 -6.92 -2.91 -15.68
N GLN A 406 -7.75 -2.11 -16.37
CA GLN A 406 -7.27 -1.09 -17.31
C GLN A 406 -6.57 0.07 -16.59
N ALA A 407 -7.14 0.59 -15.51
CA ALA A 407 -6.56 1.68 -14.75
C ALA A 407 -5.19 1.32 -14.16
N LEU A 408 -5.00 0.07 -13.71
CA LEU A 408 -3.70 -0.43 -13.27
C LEU A 408 -2.69 -0.56 -14.42
N ALA A 409 -3.15 -0.92 -15.63
CA ALA A 409 -2.29 -0.96 -16.82
C ALA A 409 -1.84 0.43 -17.27
N ASP A 410 -2.68 1.45 -17.07
CA ASP A 410 -2.37 2.84 -17.44
C ASP A 410 -1.38 3.52 -16.47
N CYS A 411 -1.09 2.91 -15.31
CA CYS A 411 -0.12 3.43 -14.36
C CYS A 411 1.31 3.35 -14.93
N GLN A 412 2.00 4.48 -14.95
CA GLN A 412 3.41 4.57 -15.36
C GLN A 412 4.23 5.13 -14.19
N VAL A 413 5.05 4.29 -13.58
CA VAL A 413 5.89 4.68 -12.45
C VAL A 413 7.32 4.26 -12.72
N VAL A 414 8.24 5.23 -12.69
CA VAL A 414 9.68 5.01 -12.89
C VAL A 414 10.47 5.71 -11.80
N GLY A 415 11.53 5.07 -11.34
CA GLY A 415 12.38 5.52 -10.24
C GLY A 415 12.20 4.73 -8.96
N VAL A 416 11.06 4.05 -8.82
CA VAL A 416 10.79 3.07 -7.75
C VAL A 416 10.11 1.83 -8.35
N THR A 417 10.23 0.70 -7.67
CA THR A 417 9.44 -0.50 -7.99
C THR A 417 8.08 -0.41 -7.30
N THR A 418 7.01 -0.85 -7.99
CA THR A 418 5.65 -0.78 -7.46
C THR A 418 4.94 -2.12 -7.53
N ASN A 419 3.88 -2.25 -6.75
CA ASN A 419 3.00 -3.42 -6.76
C ASN A 419 1.93 -3.38 -7.88
N ALA A 420 1.95 -2.42 -8.82
CA ALA A 420 0.90 -2.26 -9.85
C ALA A 420 0.69 -3.54 -10.69
N GLY A 421 1.77 -4.19 -11.13
CA GLY A 421 1.70 -5.45 -11.88
C GLY A 421 1.09 -6.59 -11.06
N PHE A 422 1.45 -6.68 -9.78
CA PHE A 422 0.86 -7.63 -8.83
C PHE A 422 -0.64 -7.38 -8.65
N LEU A 423 -1.05 -6.13 -8.40
CA LEU A 423 -2.46 -5.75 -8.27
C LEU A 423 -3.25 -6.13 -9.52
N ARG A 424 -2.71 -5.88 -10.69
CA ARG A 424 -3.36 -6.24 -11.95
C ARG A 424 -3.50 -7.75 -12.11
N ARG A 425 -2.48 -8.55 -11.78
CA ARG A 425 -2.61 -10.01 -11.75
C ARG A 425 -3.71 -10.45 -10.78
N LEU A 426 -3.72 -9.86 -9.58
CA LEU A 426 -4.67 -10.18 -8.52
C LEU A 426 -6.13 -9.95 -8.91
N VAL A 427 -6.47 -8.78 -9.48
CA VAL A 427 -7.84 -8.50 -9.92
C VAL A 427 -8.30 -9.39 -11.09
N ASN A 428 -7.36 -9.97 -11.84
CA ASN A 428 -7.63 -10.88 -12.95
C ASN A 428 -7.54 -12.37 -12.55
N THR A 429 -7.30 -12.70 -11.25
CA THR A 429 -7.39 -14.09 -10.80
C THR A 429 -8.84 -14.56 -10.87
N ASP A 430 -9.02 -15.86 -11.16
CA ASP A 430 -10.35 -16.48 -11.19
C ASP A 430 -11.07 -16.37 -9.83
N SER A 431 -10.32 -16.46 -8.74
CA SER A 431 -10.86 -16.29 -7.37
C SER A 431 -11.42 -14.89 -7.13
N PHE A 432 -10.69 -13.85 -7.51
CA PHE A 432 -11.16 -12.47 -7.32
C PHE A 432 -12.29 -12.13 -8.29
N ALA A 433 -12.18 -12.52 -9.56
CA ALA A 433 -13.21 -12.27 -10.57
C ALA A 433 -14.57 -12.86 -10.17
N HIS A 434 -14.58 -14.08 -9.62
CA HIS A 434 -15.81 -14.74 -9.17
C HIS A 434 -16.14 -14.53 -7.69
N ALA A 435 -15.56 -13.50 -7.06
CA ALA A 435 -15.84 -13.12 -5.66
C ALA A 435 -15.64 -14.25 -4.63
N ARG A 436 -14.70 -15.18 -4.88
CA ARG A 436 -14.29 -16.19 -3.89
C ARG A 436 -13.26 -15.60 -2.93
N LEU A 437 -13.72 -14.64 -2.12
CA LEU A 437 -12.91 -13.80 -1.27
C LEU A 437 -12.79 -14.39 0.13
N ASP A 438 -11.59 -14.42 0.64
CA ASP A 438 -11.25 -14.66 2.05
C ASP A 438 -9.87 -14.06 2.37
N THR A 439 -9.51 -13.99 3.64
CA THR A 439 -8.25 -13.36 4.08
C THR A 439 -7.00 -14.12 3.65
N ALA A 440 -7.11 -15.38 3.19
CA ALA A 440 -6.02 -16.20 2.69
C ALA A 440 -5.93 -16.24 1.15
N LEU A 441 -6.70 -15.40 0.43
CA LEU A 441 -6.76 -15.42 -1.04
C LEU A 441 -5.37 -15.25 -1.67
N ILE A 442 -4.59 -14.28 -1.23
CA ILE A 442 -3.26 -14.02 -1.79
C ILE A 442 -2.30 -15.20 -1.57
N GLU A 443 -2.33 -15.82 -0.40
CA GLU A 443 -1.50 -17.00 -0.09
C GLU A 443 -1.91 -18.20 -0.97
N ARG A 444 -3.19 -18.42 -1.12
CA ARG A 444 -3.74 -19.52 -1.95
C ARG A 444 -3.40 -19.34 -3.43
N GLU A 445 -3.45 -18.12 -3.95
CA GLU A 445 -3.17 -17.79 -5.34
C GLU A 445 -1.69 -17.44 -5.61
N GLN A 446 -0.81 -17.62 -4.63
CA GLN A 446 0.59 -17.16 -4.72
C GLN A 446 1.31 -17.68 -5.95
N ALA A 447 1.09 -18.93 -6.36
CA ALA A 447 1.71 -19.50 -7.55
C ALA A 447 1.31 -18.75 -8.83
N ALA A 448 0.04 -18.40 -8.97
CA ALA A 448 -0.46 -17.62 -10.11
C ALA A 448 -0.01 -16.15 -10.05
N LEU A 449 0.08 -15.60 -8.85
CA LEU A 449 0.48 -14.21 -8.62
C LEU A 449 1.99 -13.99 -8.81
N SER A 450 2.82 -15.00 -8.49
CA SER A 450 4.28 -14.97 -8.68
C SER A 450 4.71 -15.37 -10.09
N ALA A 451 3.84 -16.00 -10.87
CA ALA A 451 4.11 -16.32 -12.25
C ALA A 451 4.15 -15.01 -13.05
N VAL A 452 5.33 -14.42 -13.17
CA VAL A 452 5.60 -13.45 -14.24
C VAL A 452 5.47 -14.26 -15.52
N GLY A 453 4.33 -14.15 -16.20
CA GLY A 453 4.09 -14.83 -17.46
C GLY A 453 5.24 -14.57 -18.41
N ASP A 454 5.58 -15.55 -19.26
CA ASP A 454 6.60 -15.34 -20.28
C ASP A 454 6.28 -14.06 -21.05
N THR A 455 7.20 -13.09 -20.97
CA THR A 455 7.07 -11.89 -21.77
C THR A 455 6.96 -12.31 -23.23
N ASP A 456 5.92 -11.84 -23.90
CA ASP A 456 5.69 -12.09 -25.32
C ASP A 456 6.97 -11.79 -26.11
N ASP A 457 7.44 -12.72 -26.93
CA ASP A 457 8.63 -12.54 -27.77
C ASP A 457 8.57 -11.27 -28.59
N ALA A 458 7.36 -10.83 -28.94
CA ALA A 458 7.14 -9.55 -29.60
C ALA A 458 7.63 -8.35 -28.75
N LEU A 459 7.45 -8.38 -27.44
CA LEU A 459 7.89 -7.28 -26.57
C LEU A 459 9.41 -7.14 -26.51
N TRP A 460 10.17 -8.24 -26.59
CA TRP A 460 11.63 -8.20 -26.72
C TRP A 460 12.06 -7.52 -28.01
N GLN A 461 11.40 -7.87 -29.13
CA GLN A 461 11.69 -7.27 -30.44
C GLN A 461 11.33 -5.78 -30.47
N LEU A 462 10.19 -5.40 -29.84
CA LEU A 462 9.77 -4.01 -29.72
C LEU A 462 10.68 -3.21 -28.78
N ALA A 463 11.18 -3.82 -27.70
CA ALA A 463 12.18 -3.21 -26.81
C ALA A 463 13.49 -2.90 -27.56
N ALA A 464 13.92 -3.80 -28.45
CA ALA A 464 15.10 -3.56 -29.27
C ALA A 464 14.90 -2.42 -30.29
N VAL A 465 13.72 -2.34 -30.93
CA VAL A 465 13.36 -1.19 -31.79
C VAL A 465 13.33 0.10 -30.98
N ALA A 466 12.73 0.09 -29.80
CA ALA A 466 12.67 1.23 -28.89
C ALA A 466 14.06 1.70 -28.45
N ALA A 467 14.97 0.77 -28.14
CA ALA A 467 16.35 1.09 -27.80
C ALA A 467 17.10 1.81 -28.94
N VAL A 468 16.87 1.37 -30.17
CA VAL A 468 17.43 2.04 -31.34
C VAL A 468 16.80 3.41 -31.56
N ALA A 469 15.48 3.51 -31.49
CA ALA A 469 14.74 4.75 -31.70
C ALA A 469 15.05 5.82 -30.63
N SER A 470 15.24 5.41 -29.37
CA SER A 470 15.57 6.33 -28.26
C SER A 470 16.90 7.05 -28.43
N THR A 471 17.80 6.53 -29.26
CA THR A 471 19.10 7.15 -29.58
C THR A 471 19.01 8.10 -30.76
N ALA A 472 18.01 7.96 -31.61
CA ALA A 472 17.91 8.68 -32.90
C ALA A 472 17.60 10.19 -32.75
N GLY A 473 17.06 10.63 -31.61
CA GLY A 473 16.71 12.04 -31.36
C GLY A 473 17.76 12.84 -30.57
N ALA A 474 18.78 12.17 -30.03
CA ALA A 474 19.67 12.79 -29.02
C ALA A 474 20.75 13.72 -29.59
N THR A 475 20.92 13.80 -30.91
CA THR A 475 22.10 14.44 -31.54
C THR A 475 21.81 15.34 -32.74
N THR A 476 20.56 15.74 -32.98
CA THR A 476 20.27 16.72 -34.05
C THR A 476 20.74 18.12 -33.63
N ASP A 477 21.93 18.53 -34.15
CA ASP A 477 22.29 19.95 -34.08
C ASP A 477 21.31 20.73 -34.96
N ALA A 478 20.51 21.57 -34.30
CA ALA A 478 19.53 22.42 -34.99
C ALA A 478 20.18 23.38 -36.04
N ARG A 479 21.49 23.55 -35.97
CA ARG A 479 22.28 24.38 -36.93
C ARG A 479 22.64 23.65 -38.21
N ASP A 480 22.65 22.32 -38.16
CA ASP A 480 22.94 21.48 -39.33
C ASP A 480 22.07 20.21 -39.35
N PRO A 481 20.74 20.38 -39.53
CA PRO A 481 19.77 19.27 -39.44
C PRO A 481 19.91 18.23 -40.56
N HIS A 482 20.72 18.53 -41.58
CA HIS A 482 20.92 17.64 -42.74
C HIS A 482 22.33 17.01 -42.76
N SER A 483 23.11 17.15 -41.68
CA SER A 483 24.44 16.56 -41.60
C SER A 483 24.39 15.04 -41.73
N PRO A 484 25.11 14.44 -42.70
CA PRO A 484 25.16 12.98 -42.82
C PRO A 484 25.83 12.31 -41.61
N TRP A 485 26.59 13.07 -40.80
CA TRP A 485 27.20 12.58 -39.57
C TRP A 485 26.17 12.39 -38.43
N GLN A 486 25.00 12.97 -38.56
CA GLN A 486 23.89 12.80 -37.62
C GLN A 486 22.94 11.69 -38.03
N ALA A 487 23.09 11.14 -39.25
CA ALA A 487 22.25 10.05 -39.73
C ALA A 487 22.46 8.79 -38.90
N GLN A 488 21.37 8.31 -38.26
CA GLN A 488 21.37 7.08 -37.47
C GLN A 488 20.61 5.94 -38.21
N ASP A 489 20.64 5.96 -39.51
CA ASP A 489 19.98 4.99 -40.39
C ASP A 489 20.65 3.62 -40.42
N GLY A 490 21.78 3.46 -39.71
CA GLY A 490 22.55 2.21 -39.67
C GLY A 490 23.32 1.93 -40.96
N TRP A 491 23.46 2.92 -41.86
CA TRP A 491 24.19 2.76 -43.12
C TRP A 491 25.64 2.32 -42.88
N ARG A 492 26.12 1.36 -43.68
CA ARG A 492 27.50 0.87 -43.71
C ARG A 492 27.94 0.70 -45.16
N LEU A 493 29.21 0.99 -45.42
CA LEU A 493 29.80 0.76 -46.75
C LEU A 493 29.90 -0.76 -47.01
N GLY A 494 29.22 -1.23 -48.04
CA GLY A 494 29.35 -2.59 -48.56
C GLY A 494 28.47 -3.66 -47.91
N ALA A 495 27.85 -3.44 -46.77
CA ALA A 495 26.94 -4.40 -46.14
C ALA A 495 25.97 -3.74 -45.13
N SER A 496 24.78 -4.31 -44.99
CA SER A 496 23.86 -3.97 -43.88
C SER A 496 24.29 -4.73 -42.63
N ALA A 497 24.78 -4.03 -41.60
CA ALA A 497 25.14 -4.63 -40.32
C ALA A 497 24.07 -4.32 -39.27
N PRO A 498 23.73 -5.28 -38.40
CA PRO A 498 22.78 -5.03 -37.29
C PRO A 498 23.45 -4.23 -36.18
N ARG A 499 22.63 -3.49 -35.43
CA ARG A 499 22.96 -3.15 -34.05
C ARG A 499 22.68 -4.37 -33.19
N VAL A 500 23.64 -4.77 -32.37
CA VAL A 500 23.51 -5.90 -31.43
C VAL A 500 23.20 -5.34 -30.05
N LEU A 501 22.09 -5.76 -29.47
CA LEU A 501 21.54 -5.24 -28.24
C LEU A 501 21.29 -6.40 -27.26
N PRO A 502 22.17 -6.61 -26.28
CA PRO A 502 21.89 -7.53 -25.19
C PRO A 502 20.84 -6.88 -24.27
N LEU A 503 19.65 -7.46 -24.16
CA LEU A 503 18.58 -7.03 -23.30
C LEU A 503 18.35 -8.05 -22.20
N GLN A 504 18.00 -7.56 -20.99
CA GLN A 504 17.64 -8.39 -19.86
C GLN A 504 16.30 -7.94 -19.28
N GLN A 505 15.49 -8.92 -18.86
CA GLN A 505 14.29 -8.71 -18.08
C GLN A 505 14.21 -9.78 -16.98
N GLY A 506 14.28 -9.39 -15.72
CA GLY A 506 14.44 -10.32 -14.62
C GLY A 506 15.71 -11.15 -14.78
N GLU A 507 15.59 -12.48 -14.76
CA GLU A 507 16.70 -13.40 -14.97
C GLU A 507 16.94 -13.78 -16.45
N ARG A 508 16.00 -13.39 -17.32
CA ARG A 508 16.07 -13.73 -18.76
C ARG A 508 16.92 -12.72 -19.52
N ARG A 509 17.81 -13.24 -20.39
CA ARG A 509 18.66 -12.43 -21.27
C ARG A 509 18.48 -12.90 -22.70
N HIS A 510 18.37 -11.96 -23.64
CA HIS A 510 18.34 -12.20 -25.08
C HIS A 510 19.27 -11.24 -25.81
N THR A 511 19.89 -11.72 -26.88
CA THR A 511 20.67 -10.88 -27.77
C THR A 511 19.85 -10.56 -29.01
N LEU A 512 19.50 -9.28 -29.16
CA LEU A 512 18.70 -8.84 -30.30
C LEU A 512 19.56 -8.15 -31.33
N LYS A 513 19.32 -8.47 -32.60
CA LYS A 513 19.96 -7.85 -33.75
C LYS A 513 18.93 -7.03 -34.50
N VAL A 514 19.20 -5.72 -34.67
CA VAL A 514 18.27 -4.77 -35.31
C VAL A 514 18.92 -4.16 -36.54
N TRP A 515 18.31 -4.35 -37.69
CA TRP A 515 18.65 -3.68 -38.93
C TRP A 515 17.64 -2.59 -39.24
N THR A 516 18.10 -1.35 -39.38
CA THR A 516 17.24 -0.26 -39.85
C THR A 516 17.04 -0.39 -41.36
N GLN A 517 15.83 -0.25 -41.85
CA GLN A 517 15.44 -0.37 -43.24
C GLN A 517 14.46 0.75 -43.62
N ALA A 518 14.28 0.98 -44.91
CA ALA A 518 13.28 1.94 -45.38
C ALA A 518 11.88 1.54 -44.89
N GLY A 519 11.26 2.41 -44.09
CA GLY A 519 9.93 2.21 -43.55
C GLY A 519 9.82 1.27 -42.33
N GLY A 520 10.95 0.99 -41.63
CA GLY A 520 10.91 0.21 -40.41
C GLY A 520 12.20 -0.50 -40.05
N TRP A 521 12.08 -1.66 -39.44
CA TRP A 521 13.19 -2.45 -38.92
C TRP A 521 13.03 -3.93 -39.25
N ARG A 522 14.13 -4.65 -39.29
CA ARG A 522 14.18 -6.09 -39.22
C ARG A 522 14.85 -6.47 -37.91
N VAL A 523 14.18 -7.30 -37.10
CA VAL A 523 14.67 -7.68 -35.77
C VAL A 523 14.79 -9.19 -35.67
N GLN A 524 15.87 -9.63 -35.10
CA GLN A 524 16.15 -11.04 -34.80
C GLN A 524 16.42 -11.16 -33.30
N CYS A 525 15.74 -12.08 -32.63
CA CYS A 525 16.00 -12.45 -31.26
C CYS A 525 16.82 -13.75 -31.25
N ASP A 526 18.00 -13.69 -30.68
CA ASP A 526 18.99 -14.79 -30.66
C ASP A 526 19.16 -15.43 -32.06
N ASP A 527 18.87 -16.73 -32.19
CA ASP A 527 18.98 -17.47 -33.46
C ASP A 527 17.61 -17.65 -34.14
N ALA A 528 16.55 -16.99 -33.67
CA ALA A 528 15.23 -17.06 -34.32
C ALA A 528 15.25 -16.40 -35.72
N ALA A 529 14.25 -16.72 -36.54
CA ALA A 529 14.08 -16.07 -37.83
C ALA A 529 13.83 -14.55 -37.66
N PRO A 530 14.49 -13.69 -38.45
CA PRO A 530 14.26 -12.25 -38.36
C PRO A 530 12.83 -11.88 -38.75
N MET A 531 12.20 -11.03 -37.95
CA MET A 531 10.88 -10.49 -38.21
C MET A 531 10.94 -9.04 -38.67
N ARG A 532 9.96 -8.65 -39.49
CA ARG A 532 9.85 -7.27 -39.98
C ARG A 532 8.94 -6.48 -39.04
N VAL A 533 9.41 -5.30 -38.64
CA VAL A 533 8.67 -4.31 -37.88
C VAL A 533 8.49 -3.08 -38.75
N THR A 534 7.26 -2.63 -38.99
CA THR A 534 6.98 -1.46 -39.85
C THR A 534 6.20 -0.43 -39.05
N GLY A 535 6.44 0.85 -39.34
CA GLY A 535 5.75 1.96 -38.65
C GLY A 535 6.72 3.05 -38.23
N THR A 536 6.37 3.76 -37.16
CA THR A 536 7.15 4.88 -36.61
C THR A 536 7.59 4.57 -35.20
N ALA A 537 8.78 5.01 -34.86
CA ALA A 537 9.29 4.99 -33.48
C ALA A 537 10.18 6.22 -33.28
N ASP A 538 10.07 6.81 -32.11
CA ASP A 538 10.88 7.95 -31.65
C ASP A 538 11.26 7.80 -30.17
N ALA A 539 11.83 8.85 -29.58
CA ALA A 539 12.22 8.84 -28.18
C ALA A 539 11.03 8.80 -27.19
N GLN A 540 9.81 8.96 -27.66
CA GLN A 540 8.60 8.99 -26.83
C GLN A 540 7.75 7.73 -26.97
N GLY A 541 7.89 6.99 -28.08
CA GLY A 541 7.09 5.78 -28.27
C GLY A 541 7.22 5.13 -29.63
N LEU A 542 6.42 4.08 -29.79
CA LEU A 542 6.31 3.28 -31.01
C LEU A 542 4.85 3.17 -31.43
N ALA A 543 4.63 3.33 -32.75
CA ALA A 543 3.38 2.98 -33.40
C ALA A 543 3.71 2.07 -34.58
N VAL A 544 3.74 0.78 -34.34
CA VAL A 544 4.33 -0.22 -35.24
C VAL A 544 3.42 -1.43 -35.45
N GLN A 545 3.67 -2.12 -36.58
CA GLN A 545 3.10 -3.42 -36.86
C GLN A 545 4.23 -4.48 -36.82
N LEU A 546 3.99 -5.53 -36.05
CA LEU A 546 4.83 -6.70 -35.95
C LEU A 546 3.96 -7.93 -36.19
N GLY A 547 4.23 -8.64 -37.27
CA GLY A 547 3.35 -9.69 -37.76
C GLY A 547 1.96 -9.13 -38.14
N GLU A 548 0.90 -9.76 -37.63
CA GLU A 548 -0.48 -9.31 -37.84
C GLU A 548 -0.95 -8.30 -36.79
N ARG A 549 -0.18 -8.11 -35.72
CA ARG A 549 -0.57 -7.28 -34.57
C ARG A 549 -0.01 -5.87 -34.66
N ARG A 550 -0.86 -4.88 -34.37
CA ARG A 550 -0.46 -3.48 -34.23
C ARG A 550 -0.20 -3.15 -32.76
N TRP A 551 0.92 -2.45 -32.54
CA TRP A 551 1.38 -2.04 -31.21
C TRP A 551 1.49 -0.52 -31.13
N THR A 552 0.98 0.03 -30.04
CA THR A 552 1.19 1.43 -29.67
C THR A 552 1.73 1.43 -28.25
N LEU A 553 3.00 1.82 -28.09
CA LEU A 553 3.69 1.80 -26.81
C LEU A 553 4.31 3.17 -26.56
N GLN A 554 4.21 3.65 -25.32
CA GLN A 554 5.00 4.78 -24.87
C GLN A 554 6.37 4.28 -24.41
N LEU A 555 7.39 5.12 -24.54
CA LEU A 555 8.77 4.81 -24.23
C LEU A 555 9.32 5.80 -23.20
N LEU A 556 10.08 5.28 -22.23
CA LEU A 556 11.00 6.06 -21.43
C LEU A 556 12.33 5.33 -21.33
N ARG A 557 13.42 6.04 -21.57
CA ARG A 557 14.78 5.56 -21.32
C ARG A 557 15.36 6.31 -20.11
N ASP A 558 15.91 5.54 -19.17
CA ASP A 558 16.56 6.04 -17.97
C ASP A 558 17.91 5.32 -17.80
N GLY A 559 18.97 5.94 -18.35
CA GLY A 559 20.28 5.31 -18.41
C GLY A 559 20.27 4.04 -19.28
N ASP A 560 20.57 2.92 -18.66
CA ASP A 560 20.51 1.56 -19.23
C ASP A 560 19.12 0.92 -19.15
N GLN A 561 18.20 1.50 -18.39
CA GLN A 561 16.84 1.02 -18.25
C GLN A 561 15.95 1.53 -19.38
N LEU A 562 15.18 0.63 -19.95
CA LEU A 562 14.20 0.92 -20.98
C LEU A 562 12.82 0.50 -20.48
N TYR A 563 11.88 1.42 -20.46
CA TYR A 563 10.51 1.20 -20.05
C TYR A 563 9.58 1.33 -21.23
N LEU A 564 8.78 0.29 -21.46
CA LEU A 564 7.69 0.28 -22.42
C LEU A 564 6.37 0.24 -21.68
N PHE A 565 5.43 1.12 -22.07
CA PHE A 565 4.10 1.20 -21.49
C PHE A 565 3.07 0.93 -22.57
N GLY A 566 2.25 -0.08 -22.37
CA GLY A 566 1.23 -0.55 -23.29
C GLY A 566 -0.08 -0.91 -22.61
N ALA A 567 -1.02 -1.43 -23.39
CA ALA A 567 -2.34 -1.84 -22.87
C ALA A 567 -2.27 -2.97 -21.83
N ASP A 568 -1.18 -3.72 -21.80
CA ASP A 568 -0.90 -4.80 -20.86
C ASP A 568 -0.05 -4.34 -19.64
N GLY A 569 0.29 -3.05 -19.56
CA GLY A 569 1.00 -2.42 -18.46
C GLY A 569 2.42 -1.99 -18.79
N GLN A 570 3.26 -1.95 -17.76
CA GLN A 570 4.65 -1.51 -17.81
C GLN A 570 5.60 -2.70 -17.95
N HIS A 571 6.51 -2.63 -18.92
CA HIS A 571 7.60 -3.58 -19.09
C HIS A 571 8.95 -2.86 -18.96
N ARG A 572 9.85 -3.41 -18.15
CA ARG A 572 11.18 -2.86 -17.92
C ARG A 572 12.23 -3.83 -18.50
N PHE A 573 13.11 -3.30 -19.31
CA PHE A 573 14.28 -4.01 -19.85
C PHE A 573 15.56 -3.28 -19.46
N THR A 574 16.62 -4.04 -19.20
CA THR A 574 17.96 -3.49 -19.01
C THR A 574 18.78 -3.71 -20.28
N LEU A 575 19.36 -2.63 -20.78
CA LEU A 575 20.29 -2.69 -21.91
C LEU A 575 21.71 -2.86 -21.36
N HIS A 576 22.32 -4.00 -21.64
CA HIS A 576 23.69 -4.25 -21.21
C HIS A 576 24.69 -3.62 -22.18
N ASP A 577 25.68 -2.91 -21.64
CA ASP A 577 26.84 -2.46 -22.39
C ASP A 577 27.97 -3.52 -22.27
N PRO A 578 28.25 -4.29 -23.32
CA PRO A 578 29.27 -5.34 -23.26
C PRO A 578 30.69 -4.81 -23.02
N VAL A 579 30.91 -3.50 -23.14
CA VAL A 579 32.23 -2.88 -22.93
C VAL A 579 32.36 -2.41 -21.46
N GLY A 580 31.26 -2.00 -20.81
CA GLY A 580 31.25 -1.51 -19.44
C GLY A 580 31.22 -2.61 -18.36
N GLU A 581 30.83 -3.83 -18.69
CA GLU A 581 30.74 -4.94 -17.72
C GLU A 581 32.09 -5.39 -17.12
N SER A 582 33.22 -5.04 -17.74
CA SER A 582 34.55 -5.40 -17.23
C SER A 582 34.94 -4.70 -15.92
N ASP A 583 34.31 -3.54 -15.59
CA ASP A 583 34.65 -2.75 -14.38
C ASP A 583 33.77 -3.03 -13.17
N HIS A 584 32.61 -3.68 -13.34
CA HIS A 584 31.67 -3.95 -12.24
C HIS A 584 31.60 -5.43 -11.79
N ALA A 585 32.31 -6.35 -12.46
CA ALA A 585 32.27 -7.78 -12.14
C ALA A 585 33.08 -8.18 -10.87
N VAL A 586 33.62 -7.25 -10.11
CA VAL A 586 34.42 -7.50 -8.89
C VAL A 586 33.69 -7.03 -7.62
N ALA A 587 32.42 -6.69 -7.67
CA ALA A 587 31.64 -6.39 -6.46
C ALA A 587 31.15 -7.69 -5.81
N ASP A 588 31.97 -8.21 -4.92
CA ASP A 588 31.68 -9.03 -3.74
C ASP A 588 30.59 -10.13 -3.84
N ALA A 589 30.99 -11.31 -4.29
CA ALA A 589 30.27 -12.57 -4.06
C ALA A 589 30.23 -12.99 -2.55
N GLY A 590 30.74 -12.15 -1.63
CA GLY A 590 30.95 -12.46 -0.23
C GLY A 590 30.32 -11.52 0.78
N SER A 591 29.45 -10.59 0.39
CA SER A 591 28.87 -9.62 1.34
C SER A 591 27.35 -9.58 1.29
N LEU A 592 26.69 -9.49 2.44
CA LEU A 592 25.26 -9.24 2.53
C LEU A 592 25.01 -7.73 2.56
N LEU A 593 24.31 -7.23 1.55
CA LEU A 593 24.00 -5.80 1.41
C LEU A 593 22.63 -5.48 1.98
N ALA A 594 22.45 -4.23 2.43
CA ALA A 594 21.14 -3.71 2.78
C ALA A 594 20.29 -3.58 1.51
N PRO A 595 19.13 -4.24 1.43
CA PRO A 595 18.27 -4.17 0.24
C PRO A 595 17.49 -2.85 0.15
N MET A 596 17.58 -2.01 1.20
CA MET A 596 16.91 -0.72 1.33
C MET A 596 17.50 0.08 2.49
N PRO A 597 17.28 1.42 2.54
CA PRO A 597 17.62 2.20 3.72
C PRO A 597 16.75 1.79 4.92
N GLY A 598 17.37 1.65 6.09
CA GLY A 598 16.65 1.26 7.29
C GLY A 598 17.52 1.30 8.54
N ARG A 599 16.95 0.85 9.66
CA ARG A 599 17.66 0.73 10.94
C ARG A 599 17.88 -0.73 11.29
N ILE A 600 19.09 -1.08 11.70
CA ILE A 600 19.39 -2.42 12.21
C ILE A 600 18.71 -2.59 13.57
N VAL A 601 17.83 -3.58 13.68
CA VAL A 601 17.13 -3.94 14.92
C VAL A 601 17.97 -4.92 15.72
N ALA A 602 18.46 -5.97 15.06
CA ALA A 602 19.25 -7.03 15.71
C ALA A 602 20.17 -7.74 14.72
N THR A 603 21.27 -8.27 15.23
CA THR A 603 22.09 -9.30 14.60
C THR A 603 21.82 -10.63 15.32
N LEU A 604 21.48 -11.68 14.56
CA LEU A 604 20.92 -12.92 15.11
C LEU A 604 21.96 -14.03 15.30
N VAL A 605 23.10 -13.89 14.63
CA VAL A 605 24.19 -14.89 14.66
C VAL A 605 25.50 -14.20 15.03
N ALA A 606 26.36 -14.85 15.80
CA ALA A 606 27.67 -14.29 16.17
C ALA A 606 28.67 -14.35 14.99
N ALA A 607 29.58 -13.38 14.91
CA ALA A 607 30.71 -13.46 13.99
C ALA A 607 31.54 -14.72 14.22
N GLY A 608 32.03 -15.35 13.16
CA GLY A 608 32.75 -16.60 13.16
C GLY A 608 31.87 -17.86 13.10
N THR A 609 30.55 -17.73 13.04
CA THR A 609 29.62 -18.87 13.00
C THR A 609 29.45 -19.38 11.57
N GLU A 610 29.51 -20.69 11.38
CA GLU A 610 29.08 -21.34 10.14
C GLU A 610 27.56 -21.40 10.06
N VAL A 611 27.02 -21.05 8.92
CA VAL A 611 25.56 -20.99 8.67
C VAL A 611 25.21 -21.65 7.35
N LYS A 612 23.98 -22.14 7.25
CA LYS A 612 23.41 -22.65 6.00
C LYS A 612 22.65 -21.56 5.27
N ARG A 613 22.52 -21.72 3.96
CA ARG A 613 21.66 -20.88 3.14
C ARG A 613 20.27 -20.74 3.78
N GLY A 614 19.78 -19.50 3.87
CA GLY A 614 18.48 -19.20 4.48
C GLY A 614 18.53 -19.01 6.00
N THR A 615 19.69 -19.17 6.67
CA THR A 615 19.80 -18.85 8.12
C THR A 615 19.60 -17.35 8.33
N PRO A 616 18.69 -16.92 9.24
CA PRO A 616 18.49 -15.51 9.59
C PRO A 616 19.76 -14.89 10.19
N LEU A 617 20.24 -13.76 9.65
CA LEU A 617 21.47 -13.08 10.07
C LEU A 617 21.22 -11.71 10.69
N VAL A 618 20.40 -10.88 10.06
CA VAL A 618 20.18 -9.48 10.45
C VAL A 618 18.69 -9.16 10.36
N VAL A 619 18.17 -8.42 11.33
CA VAL A 619 16.84 -7.83 11.29
C VAL A 619 17.00 -6.34 10.98
N LEU A 620 16.47 -5.91 9.84
CA LEU A 620 16.41 -4.53 9.37
C LEU A 620 14.98 -4.00 9.52
N GLU A 621 14.79 -2.88 10.22
CA GLU A 621 13.51 -2.17 10.27
C GLU A 621 13.50 -1.06 9.21
N ALA A 622 12.55 -1.10 8.32
CA ALA A 622 12.29 -0.05 7.33
C ALA A 622 10.79 0.16 7.16
N MET A 623 10.33 1.40 7.07
CA MET A 623 8.92 1.76 6.80
C MET A 623 7.92 1.02 7.70
N LYS A 624 8.23 0.91 9.02
CA LYS A 624 7.44 0.21 10.05
C LYS A 624 7.35 -1.32 9.90
N MET A 625 8.14 -1.91 9.01
CA MET A 625 8.22 -3.35 8.82
C MET A 625 9.61 -3.86 9.19
N GLU A 626 9.66 -5.03 9.79
CA GLU A 626 10.91 -5.74 10.08
C GLU A 626 11.19 -6.74 8.96
N HIS A 627 12.37 -6.65 8.39
CA HIS A 627 12.88 -7.55 7.35
C HIS A 627 14.04 -8.36 7.89
N THR A 628 13.89 -9.68 7.87
CA THR A 628 14.97 -10.59 8.25
C THR A 628 15.80 -10.96 7.03
N LEU A 629 17.04 -10.52 7.02
CA LEU A 629 18.00 -10.85 5.98
C LEU A 629 18.67 -12.18 6.30
N GLN A 630 18.73 -13.06 5.31
CA GLN A 630 19.20 -14.44 5.45
C GLN A 630 20.52 -14.66 4.73
N ALA A 631 21.24 -15.69 5.13
CA ALA A 631 22.47 -16.12 4.47
C ALA A 631 22.20 -16.50 3.01
N PRO A 632 22.95 -15.94 2.03
CA PRO A 632 22.73 -16.16 0.60
C PRO A 632 23.19 -17.56 0.14
N ALA A 633 24.09 -18.17 0.86
CA ALA A 633 24.66 -19.49 0.61
C ALA A 633 25.08 -20.16 1.93
N ASP A 634 25.54 -21.41 1.86
CA ASP A 634 26.28 -22.03 2.96
C ASP A 634 27.62 -21.31 3.10
N GLY A 635 28.07 -21.06 4.35
CA GLY A 635 29.31 -20.32 4.56
C GLY A 635 29.48 -19.81 5.99
N THR A 636 30.41 -18.87 6.20
CA THR A 636 30.77 -18.32 7.51
C THR A 636 30.55 -16.83 7.58
N VAL A 637 29.91 -16.36 8.65
CA VAL A 637 29.76 -14.93 8.96
C VAL A 637 31.12 -14.39 9.48
N LYS A 638 31.85 -13.63 8.67
CA LYS A 638 33.16 -13.04 9.08
C LYS A 638 32.99 -11.91 10.09
N GLY A 639 31.97 -11.06 9.86
CA GLY A 639 31.73 -9.92 10.75
C GLY A 639 30.55 -9.08 10.30
N TYR A 640 30.18 -8.13 11.16
CA TYR A 640 29.12 -7.16 10.89
C TYR A 640 29.73 -5.77 10.69
N ARG A 641 29.30 -5.06 9.64
CA ARG A 641 29.68 -3.66 9.36
C ARG A 641 28.73 -2.66 10.01
N ALA A 642 27.57 -3.12 10.45
CA ALA A 642 26.57 -2.34 11.15
C ALA A 642 26.11 -3.09 12.41
N LYS A 643 25.73 -2.36 13.44
CA LYS A 643 25.25 -2.90 14.73
C LYS A 643 23.80 -2.48 14.98
N ALA A 644 23.15 -3.13 15.95
CA ALA A 644 21.80 -2.76 16.38
C ALA A 644 21.73 -1.26 16.76
N GLY A 645 20.74 -0.55 16.19
CA GLY A 645 20.53 0.88 16.33
C GLY A 645 21.09 1.71 15.18
N ASP A 646 22.01 1.20 14.36
CA ASP A 646 22.62 1.95 13.26
C ASP A 646 21.61 2.16 12.11
N GLN A 647 21.66 3.36 11.50
CA GLN A 647 20.99 3.66 10.24
C GLN A 647 21.89 3.27 9.08
N VAL A 648 21.33 2.56 8.09
CA VAL A 648 22.06 2.10 6.90
C VAL A 648 21.36 2.58 5.63
N GLY A 649 22.15 2.87 4.60
CA GLY A 649 21.64 3.22 3.27
C GLY A 649 21.39 1.97 2.41
N ASP A 650 20.69 2.16 1.28
CA ASP A 650 20.55 1.12 0.26
C ASP A 650 21.93 0.70 -0.27
N GLY A 651 22.13 -0.61 -0.45
CA GLY A 651 23.40 -1.18 -0.90
C GLY A 651 24.54 -1.12 0.13
N ALA A 652 24.31 -0.64 1.35
CA ALA A 652 25.33 -0.66 2.41
C ALA A 652 25.70 -2.10 2.78
N VAL A 653 26.99 -2.39 2.90
CA VAL A 653 27.49 -3.70 3.37
C VAL A 653 27.09 -3.88 4.84
N LEU A 654 26.32 -4.91 5.14
CA LEU A 654 25.87 -5.24 6.49
C LEU A 654 26.70 -6.36 7.12
N VAL A 655 27.00 -7.38 6.33
CA VAL A 655 27.68 -8.59 6.78
C VAL A 655 28.77 -8.94 5.79
N ASP A 656 30.00 -9.12 6.31
CA ASP A 656 31.08 -9.77 5.57
C ASP A 656 30.83 -11.28 5.65
N PHE A 657 30.55 -11.90 4.52
CA PHE A 657 30.17 -13.31 4.43
C PHE A 657 31.15 -14.06 3.53
N ASP A 658 31.58 -15.25 3.94
CA ASP A 658 32.44 -16.13 3.16
C ASP A 658 31.63 -17.35 2.75
N ALA A 659 31.28 -17.42 1.49
CA ALA A 659 30.56 -18.56 0.94
C ALA A 659 31.50 -19.79 0.89
N ALA A 660 31.00 -20.96 1.31
CA ALA A 660 31.76 -22.21 1.37
C ALA A 660 32.08 -22.79 -0.01
#